data_18c7579a2d1c45120053b3d21033b1b9
#
_entry.id   18c7579a2d1c45120053b3d21033b1b9
#
_cell.length_a   1.000
_cell.length_b   1.000
_cell.length_c   1.000
_cell.angle_alpha   90.00
_cell.angle_beta   90.00
_cell.angle_gamma   90.00
#
_symmetry.space_group_name_H-M   'P 1'
#
loop_
_entity.id
_entity.type
_entity.pdbx_description
1 polymer ?
#
loop_
_entity_poly.entity_id
_entity_poly.type
_entity_poly.pdbx_seq_one_letter_code
_entity_poly.pdbx_strand_id
1 'polypeptide(L)'
;MKIIRRSNVDDSHLNALVADPILRQILARRGVKNNDDLEVSLKSIFPPDRLLDIGKASSIIADAIINKKRVLIAGDYDIDGMTGTALGVRCLKAFGLDEHLITYYVPSRYADGYGLNIKIVERAIASKVDLIVTVDNGITAFDAVDFAKLNGISVVITDHHEVQDRLPNADAVVDPKRKGDTFQSKNLCGAAVLFYVMSATRSRLIERGYYQCIKDSPSMGQFLDLVTLGTIGDVMSFDTNNRRLIKAGLKRISKGRTIPGIQALLSYLKIDPTKIRVKNISHELCPRFNAATRIKIAQNPAILNLTNDDYNLAMLFARQLDLCNKRRADHEKIMLARAFELYKEERLQSEQQLAQSSQAQVDLQALETASKEANKINSNEALVFSDEEDIADAYNQFDQVLTNSGHNNDDAGIVLYDESFLKGVSGLVANRMKERYNKPCIIFSSDNNNIDDSNINLMGVIDNNGSLTPPELVDEHGYKATLDSQADQSVNQVSSKDQPNSQDPATSQEQAVSKDPALSISSKDSGELGANSASDSTSAGAGASAGAIASAGAIEKDSALTQETNDEFDFLEDGGDSAIIGSTNEQSQASANKKKIKKGITVVSSAKLVSAASGPSMVNADQVESEQDVEYLDEGDIPLVGSARSVNGIDLMKVFEYIKSKEPKIFVACGGHAVAAGATIKYRDLARFKTLFSQGCAHAYHKAEEEEAIVSECQLPDAYLCLDFARDLEYFGPWGKDFEEPIFDGEFLVDQVTIIKNRHLKVLLRTKDNTVVEGIKFRANAKERTMIPNIKVKVVYTLGIDRFFANERLVLQISNIEPV
;
A
#
# COMPACT_ATOMS: atom_id res chain seq x y z
N MET A 1 -18.74 25.71 -4.44
CA MET A 1 -18.64 24.23 -4.34
C MET A 1 -19.91 23.59 -4.90
N LYS A 2 -19.78 22.78 -5.98
CA LYS A 2 -20.91 22.04 -6.57
C LYS A 2 -20.97 20.66 -5.91
N ILE A 3 -22.11 20.35 -5.24
CA ILE A 3 -22.35 19.05 -4.61
C ILE A 3 -23.45 18.35 -5.37
N ILE A 4 -23.20 17.09 -5.75
CA ILE A 4 -24.18 16.19 -6.33
C ILE A 4 -24.45 15.10 -5.29
N ARG A 5 -25.70 14.99 -4.83
CA ARG A 5 -26.12 13.92 -3.95
C ARG A 5 -26.49 12.70 -4.75
N ARG A 6 -26.03 11.52 -4.30
CA ARG A 6 -26.35 10.25 -4.94
C ARG A 6 -27.86 10.02 -4.95
N SER A 7 -28.40 9.55 -6.07
CA SER A 7 -29.80 9.13 -6.16
C SER A 7 -30.05 7.90 -5.29
N ASN A 8 -31.32 7.74 -4.86
CA ASN A 8 -31.74 6.52 -4.17
C ASN A 8 -31.74 5.34 -5.15
N VAL A 9 -31.34 4.19 -4.65
CA VAL A 9 -31.39 2.90 -5.36
C VAL A 9 -32.36 1.97 -4.64
N ASP A 10 -32.81 0.90 -5.31
CA ASP A 10 -33.60 -0.12 -4.64
C ASP A 10 -32.73 -0.88 -3.63
N ASP A 11 -33.05 -0.74 -2.36
CA ASP A 11 -32.40 -1.38 -1.21
C ASP A 11 -33.30 -2.39 -0.49
N SER A 12 -34.45 -2.73 -1.09
CA SER A 12 -35.48 -3.59 -0.49
C SER A 12 -34.94 -4.98 -0.09
N HIS A 13 -33.98 -5.49 -0.88
CA HIS A 13 -33.29 -6.75 -0.62
C HIS A 13 -32.44 -6.75 0.67
N LEU A 14 -32.09 -5.59 1.20
CA LEU A 14 -31.33 -5.44 2.44
C LEU A 14 -32.19 -5.17 3.67
N ASN A 15 -33.53 -5.03 3.54
CA ASN A 15 -34.42 -4.67 4.65
C ASN A 15 -34.32 -5.63 5.85
N ALA A 16 -34.15 -6.93 5.58
CA ALA A 16 -34.03 -7.94 6.65
C ALA A 16 -32.63 -7.99 7.29
N LEU A 17 -31.62 -7.39 6.63
CA LEU A 17 -30.21 -7.49 7.02
C LEU A 17 -29.71 -6.23 7.73
N VAL A 18 -30.21 -5.06 7.33
CA VAL A 18 -29.76 -3.76 7.83
C VAL A 18 -30.97 -2.91 8.17
N ALA A 19 -31.19 -2.66 9.45
CA ALA A 19 -32.37 -1.93 9.92
C ALA A 19 -32.34 -0.43 9.52
N ASP A 20 -31.15 0.18 9.54
CA ASP A 20 -30.98 1.61 9.26
C ASP A 20 -31.13 1.93 7.76
N PRO A 21 -32.02 2.85 7.37
CA PRO A 21 -32.30 3.16 5.97
C PRO A 21 -31.13 3.86 5.24
N ILE A 22 -30.35 4.68 5.96
CA ILE A 22 -29.19 5.37 5.34
C ILE A 22 -28.08 4.36 5.06
N LEU A 23 -27.80 3.46 6.01
CA LEU A 23 -26.84 2.38 5.81
C LEU A 23 -27.26 1.44 4.68
N ARG A 24 -28.53 1.09 4.56
CA ARG A 24 -29.02 0.28 3.44
C ARG A 24 -28.71 0.94 2.09
N GLN A 25 -29.07 2.23 1.95
CA GLN A 25 -28.79 2.98 0.72
C GLN A 25 -27.28 3.03 0.41
N ILE A 26 -26.44 3.26 1.42
CA ILE A 26 -24.98 3.27 1.29
C ILE A 26 -24.48 1.92 0.77
N LEU A 27 -24.90 0.83 1.37
CA LEU A 27 -24.48 -0.52 1.04
C LEU A 27 -25.01 -0.97 -0.33
N ALA A 28 -26.28 -0.69 -0.63
CA ALA A 28 -26.87 -1.01 -1.95
C ALA A 28 -26.16 -0.29 -3.09
N ARG A 29 -25.80 0.99 -2.92
CA ARG A 29 -25.02 1.76 -3.92
C ARG A 29 -23.61 1.19 -4.15
N ARG A 30 -23.07 0.45 -3.19
CA ARG A 30 -21.77 -0.24 -3.25
C ARG A 30 -21.89 -1.68 -3.73
N GLY A 31 -23.09 -2.06 -4.21
CA GLY A 31 -23.32 -3.36 -4.83
C GLY A 31 -23.50 -4.52 -3.86
N VAL A 32 -23.72 -4.26 -2.56
CA VAL A 32 -24.10 -5.31 -1.60
C VAL A 32 -25.47 -5.86 -1.96
N LYS A 33 -25.57 -7.17 -2.12
CA LYS A 33 -26.79 -7.85 -2.59
C LYS A 33 -27.41 -8.75 -1.53
N ASN A 34 -26.63 -9.32 -0.64
CA ASN A 34 -27.07 -10.36 0.30
C ASN A 34 -26.19 -10.41 1.54
N ASN A 35 -26.51 -11.33 2.45
CA ASN A 35 -25.74 -11.50 3.68
C ASN A 35 -24.30 -11.95 3.45
N ASP A 36 -24.04 -12.72 2.39
CA ASP A 36 -22.67 -13.17 2.08
C ASP A 36 -21.75 -11.98 1.74
N ASP A 37 -22.26 -10.96 1.04
CA ASP A 37 -21.51 -9.72 0.78
C ASP A 37 -21.25 -8.90 2.04
N LEU A 38 -22.09 -9.02 3.08
CA LEU A 38 -21.90 -8.36 4.38
C LEU A 38 -20.99 -9.16 5.29
N GLU A 39 -20.98 -10.49 5.14
CA GLU A 39 -20.16 -11.37 5.97
C GLU A 39 -18.68 -11.25 5.56
N VAL A 40 -17.91 -10.54 6.38
CA VAL A 40 -16.49 -10.32 6.16
C VAL A 40 -15.69 -11.28 7.04
N SER A 41 -15.88 -12.60 6.80
CA SER A 41 -15.25 -13.72 7.52
C SER A 41 -14.27 -14.45 6.61
N LEU A 42 -13.19 -15.02 7.17
CA LEU A 42 -12.26 -15.88 6.42
C LEU A 42 -12.93 -17.18 5.94
N LYS A 43 -14.00 -17.60 6.60
CA LYS A 43 -14.76 -18.81 6.19
C LYS A 43 -15.43 -18.64 4.84
N SER A 44 -15.65 -17.39 4.43
CA SER A 44 -16.34 -17.02 3.19
C SER A 44 -15.40 -16.53 2.09
N ILE A 45 -14.06 -16.65 2.24
CA ILE A 45 -13.15 -16.34 1.14
C ILE A 45 -13.36 -17.32 -0.02
N PHE A 46 -13.14 -16.83 -1.23
CA PHE A 46 -13.34 -17.67 -2.42
C PHE A 46 -12.32 -18.81 -2.46
N PRO A 47 -12.76 -20.03 -2.81
CA PRO A 47 -11.86 -21.17 -2.84
C PRO A 47 -10.83 -21.05 -3.98
N PRO A 48 -9.57 -21.51 -3.78
CA PRO A 48 -8.47 -21.35 -4.74
C PRO A 48 -8.63 -22.15 -6.03
N ASP A 49 -9.42 -23.21 -6.04
CA ASP A 49 -9.60 -24.15 -7.16
C ASP A 49 -10.09 -23.53 -8.45
N ARG A 50 -10.65 -22.30 -8.38
CA ARG A 50 -11.12 -21.53 -9.53
C ARG A 50 -10.03 -20.74 -10.24
N LEU A 51 -8.84 -20.56 -9.62
CA LEU A 51 -7.69 -19.97 -10.27
C LEU A 51 -7.05 -20.95 -11.26
N LEU A 52 -6.89 -20.53 -12.49
CA LEU A 52 -6.25 -21.36 -13.52
C LEU A 52 -4.80 -21.71 -13.10
N ASP A 53 -4.39 -22.92 -13.41
CA ASP A 53 -3.07 -23.51 -13.11
C ASP A 53 -2.70 -23.57 -11.61
N ILE A 54 -3.61 -23.26 -10.67
CA ILE A 54 -3.32 -23.33 -9.24
C ILE A 54 -2.88 -24.74 -8.79
N GLY A 55 -3.51 -25.77 -9.35
CA GLY A 55 -3.17 -27.17 -9.07
C GLY A 55 -1.77 -27.55 -9.56
N LYS A 56 -1.34 -27.02 -10.72
CA LYS A 56 0.02 -27.22 -11.25
C LYS A 56 1.04 -26.47 -10.40
N ALA A 57 0.80 -25.17 -10.15
CA ALA A 57 1.67 -24.32 -9.37
C ALA A 57 1.92 -24.90 -7.96
N SER A 58 0.85 -25.27 -7.27
CA SER A 58 0.91 -25.84 -5.93
C SER A 58 1.64 -27.20 -5.91
N SER A 59 1.46 -28.03 -6.94
CA SER A 59 2.18 -29.31 -7.05
C SER A 59 3.66 -29.10 -7.27
N ILE A 60 4.08 -28.19 -8.14
CA ILE A 60 5.50 -27.88 -8.41
C ILE A 60 6.19 -27.36 -7.15
N ILE A 61 5.53 -26.45 -6.42
CA ILE A 61 6.09 -25.90 -5.17
C ILE A 61 6.14 -26.98 -4.07
N ALA A 62 5.11 -27.81 -3.94
CA ALA A 62 5.12 -28.94 -3.00
C ALA A 62 6.23 -29.95 -3.32
N ASP A 63 6.46 -30.26 -4.61
CA ASP A 63 7.58 -31.10 -5.05
C ASP A 63 8.95 -30.48 -4.71
N ALA A 64 9.07 -29.16 -4.84
CA ALA A 64 10.30 -28.44 -4.47
C ALA A 64 10.58 -28.55 -2.96
N ILE A 65 9.54 -28.43 -2.13
CA ILE A 65 9.67 -28.56 -0.66
C ILE A 65 10.04 -30.00 -0.27
N ILE A 66 9.31 -31.00 -0.76
CA ILE A 66 9.53 -32.42 -0.42
C ILE A 66 10.93 -32.88 -0.86
N ASN A 67 11.36 -32.44 -2.05
CA ASN A 67 12.65 -32.84 -2.63
C ASN A 67 13.80 -31.90 -2.29
N LYS A 68 13.59 -30.93 -1.36
CA LYS A 68 14.60 -29.98 -0.88
C LYS A 68 15.31 -29.23 -2.02
N LYS A 69 14.55 -28.76 -2.99
CA LYS A 69 15.05 -27.97 -4.12
C LYS A 69 15.36 -26.53 -3.69
N ARG A 70 16.29 -25.89 -4.42
CA ARG A 70 16.59 -24.46 -4.25
C ARG A 70 15.51 -23.63 -4.93
N VAL A 71 14.85 -22.76 -4.17
CA VAL A 71 13.75 -21.92 -4.64
C VAL A 71 14.15 -20.45 -4.57
N LEU A 72 13.94 -19.74 -5.69
CA LEU A 72 14.04 -18.29 -5.76
C LEU A 72 12.62 -17.68 -5.79
N ILE A 73 12.31 -16.80 -4.84
CA ILE A 73 11.14 -15.92 -4.90
C ILE A 73 11.59 -14.61 -5.57
N ALA A 74 11.05 -14.33 -6.76
CA ALA A 74 11.37 -13.14 -7.54
C ALA A 74 10.19 -12.15 -7.52
N GLY A 75 10.28 -11.13 -6.66
CA GLY A 75 9.24 -10.11 -6.53
C GLY A 75 9.46 -8.89 -7.42
N ASP A 76 8.54 -7.92 -7.32
CA ASP A 76 8.74 -6.57 -7.82
C ASP A 76 9.19 -5.62 -6.70
N TYR A 77 9.51 -4.39 -7.07
CA TYR A 77 10.14 -3.39 -6.19
C TYR A 77 9.14 -2.56 -5.37
N ASP A 78 7.84 -2.68 -5.58
CA ASP A 78 6.85 -1.96 -4.77
C ASP A 78 6.39 -2.76 -3.57
N ILE A 79 5.45 -2.21 -2.81
CA ILE A 79 5.02 -2.85 -1.57
C ILE A 79 4.30 -4.17 -1.80
N ASP A 80 3.59 -4.36 -2.93
CA ASP A 80 2.92 -5.62 -3.23
C ASP A 80 3.96 -6.69 -3.56
N GLY A 81 4.89 -6.42 -4.46
CA GLY A 81 6.00 -7.32 -4.77
C GLY A 81 6.86 -7.65 -3.54
N MET A 82 7.13 -6.66 -2.66
CA MET A 82 7.89 -6.89 -1.43
C MET A 82 7.13 -7.72 -0.39
N THR A 83 5.83 -7.45 -0.17
CA THR A 83 5.02 -8.23 0.77
C THR A 83 4.77 -9.64 0.27
N GLY A 84 4.57 -9.80 -1.04
CA GLY A 84 4.45 -11.11 -1.67
C GLY A 84 5.76 -11.91 -1.59
N THR A 85 6.90 -11.27 -1.82
CA THR A 85 8.23 -11.90 -1.63
C THR A 85 8.41 -12.38 -0.19
N ALA A 86 8.13 -11.52 0.79
CA ALA A 86 8.22 -11.89 2.20
C ALA A 86 7.25 -13.02 2.56
N LEU A 87 6.03 -13.00 2.02
CA LEU A 87 5.04 -14.07 2.17
C LEU A 87 5.58 -15.39 1.63
N GLY A 88 6.12 -15.40 0.43
CA GLY A 88 6.70 -16.60 -0.19
C GLY A 88 7.83 -17.19 0.64
N VAL A 89 8.79 -16.38 1.06
CA VAL A 89 9.91 -16.78 1.92
C VAL A 89 9.40 -17.36 3.24
N ARG A 90 8.47 -16.66 3.90
CA ARG A 90 7.90 -17.10 5.19
C ARG A 90 7.07 -18.37 5.05
N CYS A 91 6.30 -18.53 3.98
CA CYS A 91 5.55 -19.76 3.70
C CYS A 91 6.49 -20.95 3.49
N LEU A 92 7.52 -20.81 2.66
CA LEU A 92 8.48 -21.88 2.39
C LEU A 92 9.20 -22.34 3.67
N LYS A 93 9.62 -21.38 4.52
CA LYS A 93 10.19 -21.68 5.84
C LYS A 93 9.19 -22.41 6.73
N ALA A 94 7.96 -21.91 6.82
CA ALA A 94 6.91 -22.49 7.63
C ALA A 94 6.55 -23.91 7.16
N PHE A 95 6.61 -24.16 5.85
CA PHE A 95 6.39 -25.48 5.27
C PHE A 95 7.57 -26.44 5.46
N GLY A 96 8.69 -26.00 6.04
CA GLY A 96 9.82 -26.84 6.41
C GLY A 96 10.93 -26.92 5.37
N LEU A 97 10.94 -26.02 4.37
CA LEU A 97 12.10 -25.89 3.49
C LEU A 97 13.25 -25.20 4.24
N ASP A 98 14.45 -25.78 4.19
CA ASP A 98 15.63 -25.24 4.87
C ASP A 98 15.99 -23.84 4.35
N GLU A 99 16.29 -22.88 5.25
CA GLU A 99 16.56 -21.49 4.88
C GLU A 99 17.64 -21.31 3.81
N HIS A 100 18.69 -22.15 3.83
CA HIS A 100 19.78 -22.08 2.85
C HIS A 100 19.36 -22.50 1.42
N LEU A 101 18.16 -23.08 1.26
CA LEU A 101 17.56 -23.43 -0.02
C LEU A 101 16.60 -22.36 -0.52
N ILE A 102 16.31 -21.35 0.30
CA ILE A 102 15.41 -20.26 -0.03
C ILE A 102 16.22 -19.01 -0.36
N THR A 103 16.07 -18.51 -1.56
CA THR A 103 16.61 -17.22 -1.98
C THR A 103 15.46 -16.30 -2.41
N TYR A 104 15.69 -15.02 -2.33
CA TYR A 104 14.73 -14.06 -2.86
C TYR A 104 15.43 -12.91 -3.57
N TYR A 105 14.72 -12.28 -4.47
CA TYR A 105 15.20 -11.13 -5.21
C TYR A 105 14.09 -10.09 -5.37
N VAL A 106 14.38 -8.86 -4.98
CA VAL A 106 13.56 -7.67 -5.23
C VAL A 106 14.39 -6.72 -6.07
N PRO A 107 13.99 -6.41 -7.32
CA PRO A 107 14.79 -5.61 -8.22
C PRO A 107 14.94 -4.16 -7.75
N SER A 108 16.06 -3.54 -8.11
CA SER A 108 16.27 -2.10 -7.94
C SER A 108 15.66 -1.33 -9.11
N ARG A 109 14.88 -0.29 -8.85
CA ARG A 109 14.37 0.62 -9.90
C ARG A 109 15.47 1.25 -10.74
N TYR A 110 16.67 1.38 -10.18
CA TYR A 110 17.81 2.04 -10.80
C TYR A 110 18.67 1.08 -11.63
N ALA A 111 18.92 -0.13 -11.11
CA ALA A 111 19.89 -1.05 -11.68
C ALA A 111 19.29 -2.18 -12.53
N ASP A 112 18.12 -2.68 -12.14
CA ASP A 112 17.61 -3.96 -12.69
C ASP A 112 16.38 -3.78 -13.58
N GLY A 113 15.62 -2.70 -13.40
CA GLY A 113 14.34 -2.49 -14.09
C GLY A 113 13.16 -3.18 -13.38
N TYR A 114 12.14 -3.59 -14.14
CA TYR A 114 10.90 -4.16 -13.62
C TYR A 114 10.93 -5.69 -13.70
N GLY A 115 10.52 -6.36 -12.61
CA GLY A 115 10.18 -7.78 -12.57
C GLY A 115 11.31 -8.73 -12.98
N LEU A 116 10.93 -9.95 -13.34
CA LEU A 116 11.85 -10.99 -13.79
C LEU A 116 12.48 -10.64 -15.14
N ASN A 117 13.81 -10.63 -15.19
CA ASN A 117 14.59 -10.34 -16.39
C ASN A 117 15.80 -11.28 -16.51
N ILE A 118 16.51 -11.23 -17.62
CA ILE A 118 17.65 -12.13 -17.90
C ILE A 118 18.72 -12.04 -16.82
N LYS A 119 19.06 -10.86 -16.31
CA LYS A 119 20.06 -10.69 -15.24
C LYS A 119 19.70 -11.43 -13.95
N ILE A 120 18.40 -11.46 -13.61
CA ILE A 120 17.90 -12.19 -12.42
C ILE A 120 18.02 -13.70 -12.69
N VAL A 121 17.71 -14.17 -13.89
CA VAL A 121 17.86 -15.57 -14.26
C VAL A 121 19.34 -16.00 -14.26
N GLU A 122 20.26 -15.17 -14.75
CA GLU A 122 21.71 -15.42 -14.67
C GLU A 122 22.18 -15.62 -13.22
N ARG A 123 21.68 -14.80 -12.30
CA ARG A 123 21.94 -14.95 -10.86
C ARG A 123 21.34 -16.24 -10.30
N ALA A 124 20.13 -16.62 -10.74
CA ALA A 124 19.50 -17.87 -10.37
C ALA A 124 20.32 -19.06 -10.81
N ILE A 125 20.85 -19.05 -12.04
CA ILE A 125 21.75 -20.08 -12.58
C ILE A 125 23.02 -20.17 -11.72
N ALA A 126 23.69 -19.04 -11.46
CA ALA A 126 24.90 -18.99 -10.64
C ALA A 126 24.66 -19.52 -9.21
N SER A 127 23.47 -19.33 -8.66
CA SER A 127 23.05 -19.82 -7.33
C SER A 127 22.48 -21.23 -7.36
N LYS A 128 22.49 -21.91 -8.53
CA LYS A 128 21.97 -23.27 -8.74
C LYS A 128 20.51 -23.40 -8.27
N VAL A 129 19.67 -22.44 -8.62
CA VAL A 129 18.23 -22.44 -8.34
C VAL A 129 17.55 -23.49 -9.22
N ASP A 130 16.65 -24.30 -8.63
CA ASP A 130 15.86 -25.31 -9.32
C ASP A 130 14.49 -24.77 -9.76
N LEU A 131 13.94 -23.82 -8.97
CA LEU A 131 12.60 -23.28 -9.16
C LEU A 131 12.60 -21.75 -8.93
N ILE A 132 12.10 -21.00 -9.91
CA ILE A 132 11.75 -19.60 -9.75
C ILE A 132 10.24 -19.49 -9.54
N VAL A 133 9.81 -18.79 -8.48
CA VAL A 133 8.43 -18.39 -8.26
C VAL A 133 8.40 -16.86 -8.34
N THR A 134 7.73 -16.31 -9.34
CA THR A 134 7.55 -14.86 -9.41
C THR A 134 6.37 -14.43 -8.54
N VAL A 135 6.38 -13.20 -8.06
CA VAL A 135 5.24 -12.60 -7.38
C VAL A 135 5.11 -11.14 -7.78
N ASP A 136 3.89 -10.75 -8.19
CA ASP A 136 3.56 -9.40 -8.67
C ASP A 136 4.33 -9.02 -9.95
N ASN A 137 4.75 -10.00 -10.70
CA ASN A 137 5.39 -9.86 -12.00
C ASN A 137 5.47 -11.20 -12.71
N GLY A 138 5.88 -11.17 -13.97
CA GLY A 138 6.19 -12.37 -14.74
C GLY A 138 5.28 -12.58 -15.95
N ILE A 139 4.06 -12.05 -15.96
CA ILE A 139 3.11 -12.27 -17.07
C ILE A 139 3.61 -11.70 -18.41
N THR A 140 4.57 -10.82 -18.39
CA THR A 140 5.22 -10.22 -19.57
C THR A 140 6.68 -10.61 -19.73
N ALA A 141 7.23 -11.47 -18.88
CA ALA A 141 8.65 -11.82 -18.82
C ALA A 141 9.05 -12.96 -19.80
N PHE A 142 8.66 -12.85 -21.07
CA PHE A 142 8.83 -13.91 -22.08
C PHE A 142 10.26 -14.40 -22.19
N ASP A 143 11.19 -13.50 -22.50
CA ASP A 143 12.60 -13.83 -22.76
C ASP A 143 13.30 -14.40 -21.53
N ALA A 144 12.98 -13.84 -20.33
CA ALA A 144 13.55 -14.33 -19.08
C ALA A 144 13.05 -15.73 -18.72
N VAL A 145 11.75 -16.00 -18.96
CA VAL A 145 11.17 -17.32 -18.74
C VAL A 145 11.77 -18.35 -19.71
N ASP A 146 11.85 -18.02 -21.01
CA ASP A 146 12.46 -18.91 -22.00
C ASP A 146 13.92 -19.17 -21.66
N PHE A 147 14.68 -18.16 -21.23
CA PHE A 147 16.07 -18.32 -20.81
C PHE A 147 16.21 -19.20 -19.57
N ALA A 148 15.34 -19.06 -18.56
CA ALA A 148 15.31 -19.93 -17.39
C ALA A 148 15.02 -21.38 -17.78
N LYS A 149 14.04 -21.62 -18.66
CA LYS A 149 13.67 -22.95 -19.15
C LYS A 149 14.80 -23.62 -19.93
N LEU A 150 15.51 -22.87 -20.78
CA LEU A 150 16.67 -23.37 -21.51
C LEU A 150 17.81 -23.83 -20.59
N ASN A 151 17.90 -23.26 -19.38
CA ASN A 151 18.87 -23.61 -18.35
C ASN A 151 18.34 -24.63 -17.33
N GLY A 152 17.20 -25.27 -17.60
CA GLY A 152 16.64 -26.34 -16.75
C GLY A 152 15.98 -25.86 -15.46
N ILE A 153 15.71 -24.55 -15.31
CA ILE A 153 15.03 -23.98 -14.16
C ILE A 153 13.52 -24.02 -14.41
N SER A 154 12.76 -24.57 -13.46
CA SER A 154 11.30 -24.49 -13.48
C SER A 154 10.84 -23.10 -13.12
N VAL A 155 9.73 -22.63 -13.73
CA VAL A 155 9.18 -21.30 -13.48
C VAL A 155 7.70 -21.39 -13.16
N VAL A 156 7.30 -20.85 -12.01
CA VAL A 156 5.90 -20.62 -11.62
C VAL A 156 5.66 -19.12 -11.57
N ILE A 157 4.74 -18.62 -12.37
CA ILE A 157 4.35 -17.21 -12.37
C ILE A 157 3.13 -17.04 -11.48
N THR A 158 3.20 -16.09 -10.53
CA THR A 158 2.05 -15.56 -9.80
C THR A 158 1.98 -14.05 -10.02
N ASP A 159 0.93 -13.60 -10.70
CA ASP A 159 0.80 -12.23 -11.17
C ASP A 159 -0.67 -11.79 -11.16
N HIS A 160 -0.93 -10.49 -11.32
CA HIS A 160 -2.26 -9.92 -11.40
C HIS A 160 -2.36 -8.78 -12.43
N HIS A 161 -1.30 -8.56 -13.21
CA HIS A 161 -1.26 -7.55 -14.25
C HIS A 161 -2.06 -7.97 -15.49
N GLU A 162 -2.29 -7.02 -16.41
CA GLU A 162 -3.03 -7.30 -17.64
C GLU A 162 -2.30 -8.31 -18.53
N VAL A 163 -3.03 -9.32 -18.94
CA VAL A 163 -2.51 -10.43 -19.75
C VAL A 163 -2.43 -10.00 -21.20
N GLN A 164 -1.29 -10.25 -21.85
CA GLN A 164 -1.12 -10.03 -23.28
C GLN A 164 -1.76 -11.14 -24.12
N ASP A 165 -1.69 -11.03 -25.46
CA ASP A 165 -2.26 -12.02 -26.39
C ASP A 165 -1.68 -13.43 -26.21
N ARG A 166 -0.46 -13.55 -25.67
CA ARG A 166 0.20 -14.81 -25.36
C ARG A 166 0.71 -14.83 -23.91
N LEU A 167 0.89 -16.03 -23.36
CA LEU A 167 1.51 -16.26 -22.06
C LEU A 167 2.99 -16.62 -22.21
N PRO A 168 3.84 -16.29 -21.20
CA PRO A 168 5.19 -16.85 -21.09
C PRO A 168 5.15 -18.38 -21.00
N ASN A 169 6.21 -19.05 -21.48
CA ASN A 169 6.36 -20.50 -21.48
C ASN A 169 6.75 -21.06 -20.07
N ALA A 170 6.09 -20.59 -19.02
CA ALA A 170 6.29 -21.06 -17.65
C ALA A 170 5.61 -22.40 -17.40
N ASP A 171 6.06 -23.13 -16.38
CA ASP A 171 5.46 -24.43 -15.98
C ASP A 171 4.05 -24.25 -15.43
N ALA A 172 3.77 -23.14 -14.77
CA ALA A 172 2.44 -22.71 -14.37
C ALA A 172 2.35 -21.19 -14.36
N VAL A 173 1.17 -20.66 -14.70
CA VAL A 173 0.87 -19.23 -14.66
C VAL A 173 -0.44 -19.04 -13.91
N VAL A 174 -0.37 -18.43 -12.73
CA VAL A 174 -1.55 -18.13 -11.91
C VAL A 174 -1.78 -16.62 -11.92
N ASP A 175 -2.84 -16.22 -12.61
CA ASP A 175 -3.27 -14.85 -12.72
C ASP A 175 -4.80 -14.82 -12.90
N PRO A 176 -5.55 -14.15 -12.01
CA PRO A 176 -7.02 -14.13 -12.07
C PRO A 176 -7.58 -13.44 -13.32
N LYS A 177 -6.78 -12.61 -14.02
CA LYS A 177 -7.20 -11.90 -15.24
C LYS A 177 -7.02 -12.72 -16.52
N ARG A 178 -6.47 -13.93 -16.43
CA ARG A 178 -6.30 -14.81 -17.59
C ARG A 178 -7.64 -15.17 -18.23
N LYS A 179 -7.65 -15.22 -19.55
CA LYS A 179 -8.81 -15.69 -20.31
C LYS A 179 -9.18 -17.11 -19.91
N GLY A 180 -10.44 -17.31 -19.51
CA GLY A 180 -10.96 -18.61 -19.06
C GLY A 180 -10.78 -18.87 -17.55
N ASP A 181 -10.12 -17.98 -16.81
CA ASP A 181 -10.10 -18.04 -15.36
C ASP A 181 -11.47 -17.72 -14.76
N THR A 182 -11.93 -18.55 -13.83
CA THR A 182 -13.29 -18.47 -13.24
C THR A 182 -13.29 -18.00 -11.79
N PHE A 183 -12.14 -17.61 -11.26
CA PHE A 183 -12.06 -17.03 -9.92
C PHE A 183 -12.86 -15.74 -9.85
N GLN A 184 -13.68 -15.59 -8.84
CA GLN A 184 -14.68 -14.51 -8.80
C GLN A 184 -14.07 -13.12 -8.55
N SER A 185 -12.98 -13.05 -7.76
CA SER A 185 -12.25 -11.79 -7.55
C SER A 185 -11.15 -11.62 -8.59
N LYS A 186 -11.32 -10.68 -9.51
CA LYS A 186 -10.29 -10.31 -10.50
C LYS A 186 -9.34 -9.25 -9.97
N ASN A 187 -9.54 -8.82 -8.73
CA ASN A 187 -8.85 -7.70 -8.11
C ASN A 187 -7.86 -8.14 -7.01
N LEU A 188 -7.35 -9.37 -7.08
CA LEU A 188 -6.28 -9.78 -6.19
C LEU A 188 -5.01 -9.00 -6.51
N CYS A 189 -4.23 -8.61 -5.50
CA CYS A 189 -2.86 -8.16 -5.65
C CYS A 189 -1.90 -9.34 -5.78
N GLY A 190 -0.65 -9.13 -6.20
CA GLY A 190 0.34 -10.19 -6.37
C GLY A 190 0.59 -11.01 -5.11
N ALA A 191 0.69 -10.36 -3.95
CA ALA A 191 0.81 -11.04 -2.66
C ALA A 191 -0.42 -11.92 -2.34
N ALA A 192 -1.62 -11.50 -2.72
CA ALA A 192 -2.84 -12.27 -2.52
C ALA A 192 -2.90 -13.48 -3.47
N VAL A 193 -2.47 -13.34 -4.74
CA VAL A 193 -2.37 -14.47 -5.68
C VAL A 193 -1.41 -15.52 -5.12
N LEU A 194 -0.21 -15.09 -4.67
CA LEU A 194 0.75 -16.03 -4.07
C LEU A 194 0.21 -16.66 -2.77
N PHE A 195 -0.53 -15.90 -1.96
CA PHE A 195 -1.20 -16.46 -0.76
C PHE A 195 -2.13 -17.61 -1.11
N TYR A 196 -2.92 -17.49 -2.19
CA TYR A 196 -3.78 -18.58 -2.65
C TYR A 196 -2.97 -19.79 -3.18
N VAL A 197 -1.89 -19.54 -3.91
CA VAL A 197 -0.98 -20.58 -4.38
C VAL A 197 -0.34 -21.32 -3.20
N MET A 198 0.14 -20.59 -2.18
CA MET A 198 0.73 -21.20 -0.98
C MET A 198 -0.32 -21.93 -0.15
N SER A 199 -1.57 -21.47 -0.11
CA SER A 199 -2.68 -22.18 0.54
C SER A 199 -2.95 -23.52 -0.16
N ALA A 200 -3.00 -23.53 -1.49
CA ALA A 200 -3.13 -24.75 -2.26
C ALA A 200 -1.90 -25.67 -2.11
N THR A 201 -0.69 -25.11 -2.01
CA THR A 201 0.54 -25.87 -1.73
C THR A 201 0.48 -26.57 -0.38
N ARG A 202 -0.02 -25.89 0.66
CA ARG A 202 -0.26 -26.52 1.96
C ARG A 202 -1.18 -27.73 1.84
N SER A 203 -2.32 -27.60 1.13
CA SER A 203 -3.24 -28.72 0.88
C SER A 203 -2.54 -29.88 0.16
N ARG A 204 -1.74 -29.60 -0.89
CA ARG A 204 -0.94 -30.63 -1.59
C ARG A 204 0.06 -31.33 -0.70
N LEU A 205 0.72 -30.62 0.22
CA LEU A 205 1.64 -31.24 1.19
C LEU A 205 0.89 -32.16 2.15
N ILE A 206 -0.32 -31.81 2.58
CA ILE A 206 -1.20 -32.67 3.40
C ILE A 206 -1.63 -33.90 2.60
N GLU A 207 -2.17 -33.76 1.40
CA GLU A 207 -2.60 -34.83 0.51
C GLU A 207 -1.48 -35.84 0.23
N ARG A 208 -0.24 -35.37 0.15
CA ARG A 208 0.94 -36.24 -0.07
C ARG A 208 1.53 -36.84 1.20
N GLY A 209 0.89 -36.66 2.35
CA GLY A 209 1.33 -37.22 3.63
C GLY A 209 2.59 -36.56 4.20
N TYR A 210 2.96 -35.34 3.72
CA TYR A 210 4.08 -34.57 4.28
C TYR A 210 3.76 -34.13 5.71
N TYR A 211 2.51 -33.77 5.98
CA TYR A 211 1.95 -33.59 7.31
C TYR A 211 1.00 -34.73 7.64
N GLN A 212 1.00 -35.20 8.90
CA GLN A 212 0.12 -36.30 9.33
C GLN A 212 -1.35 -35.86 9.36
N CYS A 213 -1.61 -34.59 9.68
CA CYS A 213 -2.95 -33.99 9.64
C CYS A 213 -2.88 -32.47 9.43
N ILE A 214 -4.05 -31.87 9.21
CA ILE A 214 -4.19 -30.40 9.03
C ILE A 214 -3.60 -29.62 10.20
N LYS A 215 -3.74 -30.10 11.43
CA LYS A 215 -3.25 -29.44 12.64
C LYS A 215 -1.72 -29.37 12.72
N ASP A 216 -1.02 -30.29 12.06
CA ASP A 216 0.44 -30.30 12.03
C ASP A 216 1.00 -29.35 10.98
N SER A 217 0.16 -28.85 10.08
CA SER A 217 0.54 -27.91 9.03
C SER A 217 0.37 -26.45 9.49
N PRO A 218 1.22 -25.53 9.04
CA PRO A 218 1.13 -24.12 9.41
C PRO A 218 -0.20 -23.49 9.00
N SER A 219 -0.80 -22.67 9.87
CA SER A 219 -2.01 -21.90 9.53
C SER A 219 -1.68 -20.83 8.50
N MET A 220 -2.43 -20.77 7.40
CA MET A 220 -2.28 -19.71 6.39
C MET A 220 -2.70 -18.32 6.92
N GLY A 221 -3.56 -18.28 7.92
CA GLY A 221 -3.98 -17.03 8.56
C GLY A 221 -2.83 -16.18 9.13
N GLN A 222 -1.67 -16.79 9.42
CA GLN A 222 -0.51 -16.06 9.94
C GLN A 222 0.15 -15.10 8.93
N PHE A 223 -0.18 -15.18 7.65
CA PHE A 223 0.40 -14.36 6.58
C PHE A 223 -0.55 -13.24 6.08
N LEU A 224 -1.73 -13.11 6.67
CA LEU A 224 -2.76 -12.16 6.21
C LEU A 224 -2.41 -10.70 6.48
N ASP A 225 -1.52 -10.41 7.40
CA ASP A 225 -0.96 -9.09 7.60
C ASP A 225 -0.19 -8.62 6.35
N LEU A 226 0.63 -9.49 5.75
CA LEU A 226 1.36 -9.22 4.49
C LEU A 226 0.39 -9.05 3.31
N VAL A 227 -0.60 -9.93 3.16
CA VAL A 227 -1.64 -9.82 2.14
C VAL A 227 -2.39 -8.49 2.26
N THR A 228 -2.69 -8.07 3.49
CA THR A 228 -3.38 -6.81 3.76
C THR A 228 -2.53 -5.59 3.35
N LEU A 229 -1.24 -5.61 3.65
CA LEU A 229 -0.33 -4.54 3.23
C LEU A 229 -0.23 -4.46 1.70
N GLY A 230 -0.03 -5.58 1.01
CA GLY A 230 0.02 -5.63 -0.46
C GLY A 230 -1.28 -5.12 -1.08
N THR A 231 -2.43 -5.67 -0.66
CA THR A 231 -3.74 -5.31 -1.23
C THR A 231 -4.07 -3.81 -1.06
N ILE A 232 -3.76 -3.22 0.11
CA ILE A 232 -3.99 -1.79 0.38
C ILE A 232 -2.93 -0.95 -0.34
N GLY A 233 -1.70 -1.41 -0.36
CA GLY A 233 -0.56 -0.67 -0.92
C GLY A 233 -0.60 -0.55 -2.43
N ASP A 234 -1.09 -1.58 -3.13
CA ASP A 234 -1.32 -1.57 -4.57
C ASP A 234 -2.68 -0.98 -4.98
N VAL A 235 -3.40 -0.42 -4.01
CA VAL A 235 -4.68 0.26 -4.24
C VAL A 235 -5.69 -0.62 -4.98
N MET A 236 -5.77 -1.90 -4.61
CA MET A 236 -6.70 -2.84 -5.23
C MET A 236 -8.16 -2.52 -4.87
N SER A 237 -9.08 -2.92 -5.75
CA SER A 237 -10.52 -2.82 -5.49
C SER A 237 -10.91 -3.62 -4.24
N PHE A 238 -11.72 -3.03 -3.36
CA PHE A 238 -12.23 -3.67 -2.14
C PHE A 238 -13.50 -4.47 -2.47
N ASP A 239 -13.38 -5.41 -3.41
CA ASP A 239 -14.44 -6.37 -3.62
C ASP A 239 -14.67 -7.25 -2.37
N THR A 240 -15.70 -8.08 -2.39
CA THR A 240 -16.10 -8.90 -1.25
C THR A 240 -14.94 -9.77 -0.74
N ASN A 241 -14.14 -10.37 -1.62
CA ASN A 241 -13.02 -11.22 -1.23
C ASN A 241 -11.85 -10.43 -0.59
N ASN A 242 -11.46 -9.33 -1.22
CA ASN A 242 -10.40 -8.46 -0.67
C ASN A 242 -10.80 -7.85 0.68
N ARG A 243 -12.07 -7.48 0.85
CA ARG A 243 -12.58 -7.01 2.15
C ARG A 243 -12.44 -8.07 3.24
N ARG A 244 -12.70 -9.35 2.94
CA ARG A 244 -12.52 -10.48 3.86
C ARG A 244 -11.07 -10.64 4.27
N LEU A 245 -10.14 -10.66 3.29
CA LEU A 245 -8.70 -10.76 3.53
C LEU A 245 -8.19 -9.58 4.37
N ILE A 246 -8.55 -8.34 3.99
CA ILE A 246 -8.14 -7.11 4.69
C ILE A 246 -8.67 -7.09 6.12
N LYS A 247 -9.94 -7.40 6.35
CA LYS A 247 -10.52 -7.39 7.71
C LYS A 247 -9.83 -8.40 8.62
N ALA A 248 -9.50 -9.57 8.09
CA ALA A 248 -8.80 -10.59 8.84
C ALA A 248 -7.34 -10.18 9.17
N GLY A 249 -6.64 -9.57 8.21
CA GLY A 249 -5.28 -9.06 8.46
C GLY A 249 -5.27 -7.89 9.44
N LEU A 250 -6.21 -6.92 9.30
CA LEU A 250 -6.36 -5.84 10.28
C LEU A 250 -6.65 -6.37 11.69
N LYS A 251 -7.55 -7.38 11.81
CA LYS A 251 -7.84 -8.06 13.09
C LYS A 251 -6.59 -8.74 13.66
N ARG A 252 -5.75 -9.32 12.80
CA ARG A 252 -4.50 -9.95 13.20
C ARG A 252 -3.52 -8.91 13.75
N ILE A 253 -3.31 -7.81 13.00
CA ILE A 253 -2.44 -6.70 13.41
C ILE A 253 -2.94 -6.10 14.72
N SER A 254 -4.27 -5.87 14.86
CA SER A 254 -4.84 -5.29 16.07
C SER A 254 -4.68 -6.14 17.33
N LYS A 255 -4.51 -7.45 17.17
CA LYS A 255 -4.21 -8.38 18.27
C LYS A 255 -2.70 -8.53 18.54
N GLY A 256 -1.84 -7.76 17.90
CA GLY A 256 -0.39 -7.87 18.02
C GLY A 256 0.20 -9.17 17.43
N ARG A 257 -0.59 -9.93 16.65
CA ARG A 257 -0.16 -11.20 16.04
C ARG A 257 0.42 -10.98 14.64
N THR A 258 1.21 -9.94 14.46
CA THR A 258 1.84 -9.58 13.17
C THR A 258 3.33 -9.90 13.19
N ILE A 259 3.96 -9.90 12.01
CA ILE A 259 5.41 -10.11 11.90
C ILE A 259 6.18 -9.01 12.64
N PRO A 260 7.39 -9.30 13.15
CA PRO A 260 8.20 -8.34 13.91
C PRO A 260 8.44 -7.04 13.16
N GLY A 261 8.59 -7.07 11.83
CA GLY A 261 8.78 -5.89 11.01
C GLY A 261 7.62 -4.89 11.06
N ILE A 262 6.39 -5.38 10.91
CA ILE A 262 5.19 -4.55 11.02
C ILE A 262 5.03 -4.05 12.46
N GLN A 263 5.24 -4.90 13.45
CA GLN A 263 5.16 -4.54 14.86
C GLN A 263 6.15 -3.42 15.22
N ALA A 264 7.40 -3.54 14.77
CA ALA A 264 8.44 -2.55 14.98
C ALA A 264 8.09 -1.21 14.31
N LEU A 265 7.59 -1.25 13.08
CA LEU A 265 7.20 -0.03 12.36
C LEU A 265 6.02 0.69 13.04
N LEU A 266 5.00 -0.04 13.48
CA LEU A 266 3.88 0.53 14.24
C LEU A 266 4.36 1.16 15.56
N SER A 267 5.24 0.47 16.29
CA SER A 267 5.83 0.96 17.53
C SER A 267 6.66 2.23 17.30
N TYR A 268 7.53 2.23 16.27
CA TYR A 268 8.33 3.39 15.91
C TYR A 268 7.48 4.62 15.55
N LEU A 269 6.39 4.40 14.82
CA LEU A 269 5.45 5.46 14.43
C LEU A 269 4.47 5.83 15.54
N LYS A 270 4.52 5.16 16.71
CA LYS A 270 3.61 5.35 17.83
C LYS A 270 2.14 5.15 17.44
N ILE A 271 1.88 4.20 16.52
CA ILE A 271 0.54 3.81 16.12
C ILE A 271 0.07 2.68 17.04
N ASP A 272 -1.05 2.91 17.72
CA ASP A 272 -1.71 1.89 18.53
C ASP A 272 -2.28 0.78 17.62
N PRO A 273 -1.73 -0.45 17.66
CA PRO A 273 -2.18 -1.52 16.78
C PRO A 273 -3.66 -1.88 17.01
N THR A 274 -4.19 -1.69 18.23
CA THR A 274 -5.61 -1.99 18.52
C THR A 274 -6.58 -1.10 17.76
N LYS A 275 -6.10 0.05 17.28
CA LYS A 275 -6.87 1.07 16.52
C LYS A 275 -6.50 1.12 15.04
N ILE A 276 -5.76 0.11 14.55
CA ILE A 276 -5.28 0.08 13.16
C ILE A 276 -6.43 0.09 12.14
N ARG A 277 -6.30 0.87 11.10
CA ARG A 277 -7.27 1.02 10.01
C ARG A 277 -6.58 1.04 8.65
N VAL A 278 -7.36 0.90 7.58
CA VAL A 278 -6.88 1.02 6.20
C VAL A 278 -6.06 2.31 6.01
N LYS A 279 -6.55 3.44 6.53
CA LYS A 279 -5.85 4.75 6.41
C LYS A 279 -4.44 4.74 7.02
N ASN A 280 -4.22 4.07 8.16
CA ASN A 280 -2.87 3.98 8.72
C ASN A 280 -1.94 3.18 7.81
N ILE A 281 -2.43 2.07 7.25
CA ILE A 281 -1.63 1.28 6.32
C ILE A 281 -1.33 2.08 5.06
N SER A 282 -2.34 2.65 4.39
CA SER A 282 -2.18 3.34 3.11
C SER A 282 -1.37 4.64 3.21
N HIS A 283 -1.49 5.42 4.31
CA HIS A 283 -0.86 6.74 4.42
C HIS A 283 0.41 6.75 5.27
N GLU A 284 0.57 5.76 6.17
CA GLU A 284 1.70 5.76 7.10
C GLU A 284 2.69 4.61 6.84
N LEU A 285 2.20 3.38 6.62
CA LEU A 285 3.10 2.24 6.40
C LEU A 285 3.55 2.15 4.93
N CYS A 286 2.62 2.04 3.97
CA CYS A 286 2.92 1.83 2.56
C CYS A 286 3.88 2.85 1.95
N PRO A 287 3.76 4.18 2.24
CA PRO A 287 4.70 5.16 1.69
C PRO A 287 6.15 4.93 2.11
N ARG A 288 6.39 4.40 3.33
CA ARG A 288 7.72 4.10 3.85
C ARG A 288 8.37 2.92 3.15
N PHE A 289 7.60 1.85 2.93
CA PHE A 289 8.05 0.70 2.15
C PHE A 289 8.37 1.12 0.71
N ASN A 290 7.46 1.81 0.05
CA ASN A 290 7.64 2.29 -1.33
C ASN A 290 8.79 3.30 -1.48
N ALA A 291 9.10 4.09 -0.44
CA ALA A 291 10.21 5.04 -0.46
C ALA A 291 11.57 4.35 -0.50
N ALA A 292 11.72 3.19 0.14
CA ALA A 292 12.96 2.43 0.18
C ALA A 292 13.48 2.04 -1.22
N THR A 293 12.61 1.92 -2.21
CA THR A 293 12.98 1.61 -3.60
C THR A 293 13.07 2.84 -4.51
N ARG A 294 12.71 4.02 -3.99
CA ARG A 294 12.79 5.30 -4.72
C ARG A 294 14.08 6.07 -4.44
N ILE A 295 14.88 5.59 -3.51
CA ILE A 295 16.17 6.15 -3.11
C ILE A 295 17.25 5.13 -3.46
N LYS A 296 18.40 5.60 -3.95
CA LYS A 296 19.52 4.72 -4.29
C LYS A 296 20.25 4.33 -3.01
N ILE A 297 20.00 3.13 -2.50
CA ILE A 297 20.60 2.58 -1.28
C ILE A 297 21.22 1.21 -1.54
N ALA A 298 22.27 0.87 -0.79
CA ALA A 298 23.02 -0.37 -0.98
C ALA A 298 22.19 -1.63 -0.64
N GLN A 299 21.34 -1.56 0.37
CA GLN A 299 20.45 -2.67 0.76
C GLN A 299 19.05 -2.13 1.03
N ASN A 300 18.04 -2.85 0.56
CA ASN A 300 16.64 -2.45 0.70
C ASN A 300 16.11 -2.79 2.10
N PRO A 301 15.90 -1.80 2.99
CA PRO A 301 15.42 -2.05 4.35
C PRO A 301 13.99 -2.56 4.39
N ALA A 302 13.21 -2.39 3.33
CA ALA A 302 11.81 -2.82 3.29
C ALA A 302 11.70 -4.35 3.28
N ILE A 303 12.39 -5.02 2.36
CA ILE A 303 12.36 -6.48 2.33
C ILE A 303 13.04 -7.09 3.56
N LEU A 304 14.12 -6.47 4.08
CA LEU A 304 14.78 -6.92 5.30
C LEU A 304 13.87 -6.79 6.53
N ASN A 305 13.09 -5.71 6.62
CA ASN A 305 12.08 -5.54 7.68
C ASN A 305 11.01 -6.63 7.63
N LEU A 306 10.52 -6.98 6.42
CA LEU A 306 9.42 -7.93 6.24
C LEU A 306 9.85 -9.40 6.40
N THR A 307 11.13 -9.73 6.17
CA THR A 307 11.64 -11.11 6.23
C THR A 307 12.34 -11.46 7.53
N ASN A 308 12.74 -10.47 8.34
CA ASN A 308 13.45 -10.68 9.59
C ASN A 308 12.51 -11.08 10.74
N ASP A 309 12.98 -11.99 11.61
CA ASP A 309 12.25 -12.44 12.79
C ASP A 309 12.80 -11.84 14.11
N ASP A 310 13.92 -11.11 14.06
CA ASP A 310 14.47 -10.36 15.20
C ASP A 310 13.83 -8.98 15.29
N TYR A 311 13.17 -8.71 16.42
CA TYR A 311 12.47 -7.43 16.65
C TYR A 311 13.42 -6.23 16.71
N ASN A 312 14.62 -6.39 17.26
CA ASN A 312 15.59 -5.29 17.38
C ASN A 312 16.14 -4.89 16.01
N LEU A 313 16.44 -5.87 15.15
CA LEU A 313 16.80 -5.60 13.76
C LEU A 313 15.62 -5.02 12.98
N ALA A 314 14.42 -5.51 13.21
CA ALA A 314 13.21 -4.95 12.60
C ALA A 314 12.98 -3.48 13.01
N MET A 315 13.29 -3.10 14.25
CA MET A 315 13.23 -1.71 14.73
C MET A 315 14.28 -0.83 14.02
N LEU A 316 15.49 -1.35 13.78
CA LEU A 316 16.48 -0.64 12.98
C LEU A 316 15.98 -0.39 11.57
N PHE A 317 15.43 -1.42 10.89
CA PHE A 317 14.87 -1.28 9.55
C PHE A 317 13.67 -0.32 9.52
N ALA A 318 12.82 -0.30 10.56
CA ALA A 318 11.72 0.64 10.68
C ALA A 318 12.21 2.11 10.71
N ARG A 319 13.29 2.40 11.42
CA ARG A 319 13.94 3.72 11.43
C ARG A 319 14.48 4.08 10.04
N GLN A 320 15.12 3.13 9.36
CA GLN A 320 15.65 3.34 8.01
C GLN A 320 14.53 3.60 7.00
N LEU A 321 13.41 2.89 7.09
CA LEU A 321 12.22 3.11 6.26
C LEU A 321 11.66 4.53 6.42
N ASP A 322 11.59 5.03 7.65
CA ASP A 322 11.13 6.41 7.90
C ASP A 322 12.12 7.43 7.34
N LEU A 323 13.43 7.19 7.47
CA LEU A 323 14.46 8.04 6.88
C LEU A 323 14.37 8.05 5.35
N CYS A 324 14.20 6.90 4.71
CA CYS A 324 13.97 6.82 3.27
C CYS A 324 12.75 7.63 2.84
N ASN A 325 11.65 7.56 3.62
CA ASN A 325 10.44 8.32 3.29
C ASN A 325 10.62 9.84 3.46
N LYS A 326 11.35 10.28 4.49
CA LYS A 326 11.70 11.70 4.67
C LYS A 326 12.52 12.21 3.49
N ARG A 327 13.59 11.50 3.12
CA ARG A 327 14.42 11.88 1.97
C ARG A 327 13.68 11.89 0.65
N ARG A 328 12.85 10.87 0.41
CA ARG A 328 11.98 10.88 -0.76
C ARG A 328 11.12 12.17 -0.78
N ALA A 329 10.59 12.59 0.37
CA ALA A 329 9.81 13.81 0.48
C ALA A 329 10.64 15.08 0.23
N ASP A 330 11.89 15.12 0.72
CA ASP A 330 12.81 16.24 0.47
C ASP A 330 13.19 16.33 -1.03
N HIS A 331 13.52 15.20 -1.65
CA HIS A 331 13.75 15.14 -3.10
C HIS A 331 12.51 15.58 -3.90
N GLU A 332 11.30 15.15 -3.48
CA GLU A 332 10.05 15.55 -4.13
C GLU A 332 9.86 17.06 -4.07
N LYS A 333 10.12 17.70 -2.92
CA LYS A 333 10.04 19.17 -2.76
C LYS A 333 11.00 19.91 -3.69
N ILE A 334 12.27 19.51 -3.68
CA ILE A 334 13.30 20.16 -4.50
C ILE A 334 12.95 20.04 -5.99
N MET A 335 12.60 18.81 -6.43
CA MET A 335 12.23 18.57 -7.82
C MET A 335 10.95 19.33 -8.22
N LEU A 336 9.96 19.41 -7.30
CA LEU A 336 8.71 20.12 -7.58
C LEU A 336 8.93 21.63 -7.72
N ALA A 337 9.77 22.23 -6.87
CA ALA A 337 10.14 23.63 -7.00
C ALA A 337 10.82 23.89 -8.35
N ARG A 338 11.78 23.06 -8.74
CA ARG A 338 12.47 23.18 -10.04
C ARG A 338 11.52 22.97 -11.22
N ALA A 339 10.57 22.04 -11.11
CA ALA A 339 9.57 21.79 -12.13
C ALA A 339 8.64 23.01 -12.33
N PHE A 340 8.25 23.70 -11.26
CA PHE A 340 7.49 24.94 -11.35
C PHE A 340 8.29 26.06 -12.02
N GLU A 341 9.58 26.23 -11.67
CA GLU A 341 10.44 27.21 -12.32
C GLU A 341 10.55 26.97 -13.83
N LEU A 342 10.86 25.75 -14.23
CA LEU A 342 10.97 25.37 -15.65
C LEU A 342 9.67 25.62 -16.41
N TYR A 343 8.54 25.19 -15.87
CA TYR A 343 7.24 25.38 -16.50
C TYR A 343 6.91 26.86 -16.67
N LYS A 344 7.22 27.68 -15.67
CA LYS A 344 7.05 29.14 -15.71
C LYS A 344 7.97 29.78 -16.75
N GLU A 345 9.25 29.40 -16.82
CA GLU A 345 10.20 29.89 -17.82
C GLU A 345 9.70 29.56 -19.24
N GLU A 346 9.26 28.34 -19.49
CA GLU A 346 8.70 27.93 -20.78
C GLU A 346 7.45 28.74 -21.16
N ARG A 347 6.57 28.99 -20.19
CA ARG A 347 5.36 29.81 -20.42
C ARG A 347 5.70 31.27 -20.75
N LEU A 348 6.61 31.87 -20.01
CA LEU A 348 7.05 33.25 -20.30
C LEU A 348 7.69 33.37 -21.68
N GLN A 349 8.52 32.45 -22.10
CA GLN A 349 9.13 32.44 -23.42
C GLN A 349 8.06 32.31 -24.52
N SER A 350 7.07 31.44 -24.34
CA SER A 350 5.96 31.26 -25.27
C SER A 350 5.12 32.54 -25.42
N GLU A 351 4.81 33.22 -24.31
CA GLU A 351 4.06 34.50 -24.31
C GLU A 351 4.84 35.62 -24.98
N GLN A 352 6.17 35.70 -24.72
CA GLN A 352 7.04 36.68 -25.36
C GLN A 352 7.11 36.48 -26.90
N GLN A 353 7.17 35.25 -27.35
CA GLN A 353 7.16 34.93 -28.79
C GLN A 353 5.82 35.29 -29.43
N LEU A 354 4.69 35.01 -28.76
CA LEU A 354 3.35 35.42 -29.22
C LEU A 354 3.17 36.92 -29.27
N ALA A 355 3.65 37.64 -28.24
CA ALA A 355 3.59 39.11 -28.21
C ALA A 355 4.43 39.79 -29.33
N GLN A 356 5.53 39.16 -29.73
CA GLN A 356 6.34 39.63 -30.87
C GLN A 356 5.67 39.36 -32.21
N SER A 357 4.81 38.33 -32.29
CA SER A 357 4.13 37.92 -33.52
C SER A 357 2.74 38.54 -33.71
N SER A 358 2.12 39.06 -32.65
CA SER A 358 0.80 39.70 -32.68
C SER A 358 0.86 41.08 -32.08
N GLN A 359 0.12 42.06 -32.68
CA GLN A 359 -0.05 43.41 -32.14
C GLN A 359 -0.86 43.48 -30.83
N ALA A 360 -1.09 42.39 -30.17
CA ALA A 360 -1.75 42.32 -28.87
C ALA A 360 -0.74 42.67 -27.76
N GLN A 361 -0.93 43.83 -27.16
CA GLN A 361 -0.26 44.22 -25.90
C GLN A 361 -0.76 43.26 -24.81
N VAL A 362 -0.07 42.15 -24.66
CA VAL A 362 -0.17 41.33 -23.45
C VAL A 362 0.50 42.10 -22.32
N ASP A 363 -0.05 42.04 -21.12
CA ASP A 363 0.54 42.69 -19.94
C ASP A 363 1.79 41.91 -19.46
N LEU A 364 2.80 41.90 -20.34
CA LEU A 364 4.12 41.28 -20.09
C LEU A 364 4.77 41.82 -18.79
N GLN A 365 4.48 43.09 -18.42
CA GLN A 365 5.00 43.70 -17.21
C GLN A 365 4.42 43.04 -15.94
N ALA A 366 3.14 42.64 -15.96
CA ALA A 366 2.52 41.93 -14.82
C ALA A 366 3.10 40.51 -14.68
N LEU A 367 3.30 39.81 -15.81
CA LEU A 367 3.93 38.49 -15.82
C LEU A 367 5.39 38.52 -15.36
N GLU A 368 6.18 39.54 -15.83
CA GLU A 368 7.57 39.68 -15.38
C GLU A 368 7.68 40.06 -13.91
N THR A 369 6.74 40.86 -13.40
CA THR A 369 6.70 41.26 -11.99
C THR A 369 6.34 40.07 -11.10
N ALA A 370 5.30 39.30 -11.45
CA ALA A 370 4.92 38.07 -10.77
C ALA A 370 6.03 37.01 -10.85
N SER A 371 6.76 36.99 -11.98
CA SER A 371 7.95 36.14 -12.15
C SER A 371 9.09 36.50 -11.20
N LYS A 372 9.39 37.76 -11.03
CA LYS A 372 10.45 38.24 -10.12
C LYS A 372 10.11 37.99 -8.64
N GLU A 373 8.85 38.07 -8.26
CA GLU A 373 8.40 37.74 -6.90
C GLU A 373 8.49 36.23 -6.60
N ALA A 374 8.11 35.38 -7.55
CA ALA A 374 8.26 33.93 -7.42
C ALA A 374 9.75 33.47 -7.47
N ASN A 375 10.64 34.19 -8.18
CA ASN A 375 12.09 33.88 -8.22
C ASN A 375 12.85 34.24 -6.93
N LYS A 376 12.22 34.88 -5.94
CA LYS A 376 12.81 34.99 -4.59
C LYS A 376 12.91 33.63 -3.88
N ILE A 377 12.28 32.62 -4.44
CA ILE A 377 12.35 31.24 -3.95
C ILE A 377 13.52 30.55 -4.66
N ASN A 378 14.73 30.76 -4.16
CA ASN A 378 15.90 30.02 -4.65
C ASN A 378 15.80 28.55 -4.22
N SER A 379 16.41 27.65 -5.00
CA SER A 379 16.44 26.20 -4.71
C SER A 379 16.92 25.88 -3.27
N ASN A 380 17.77 26.73 -2.67
CA ASN A 380 18.18 26.63 -1.28
C ASN A 380 17.11 27.12 -0.28
N GLU A 381 16.19 27.98 -0.70
CA GLU A 381 15.06 28.45 0.13
C GLU A 381 13.88 27.47 0.09
N ALA A 382 13.77 26.61 -0.94
CA ALA A 382 12.77 25.56 -0.99
C ALA A 382 12.85 24.59 0.19
N LEU A 383 14.04 24.44 0.81
CA LEU A 383 14.25 23.68 2.06
C LEU A 383 13.66 24.37 3.29
N VAL A 384 13.38 25.67 3.22
CA VAL A 384 12.78 26.46 4.31
C VAL A 384 11.26 26.28 4.36
N PHE A 385 10.64 25.87 3.24
CA PHE A 385 9.21 25.60 3.21
C PHE A 385 8.87 24.34 3.97
N SER A 386 7.85 24.40 4.83
CA SER A 386 7.45 23.28 5.67
C SER A 386 6.86 22.10 4.87
N ASP A 387 6.28 22.38 3.69
CA ASP A 387 5.70 21.36 2.82
C ASP A 387 5.52 21.81 1.34
N GLU A 388 4.98 20.91 0.52
CA GLU A 388 4.74 21.10 -0.92
C GLU A 388 3.70 22.20 -1.22
N GLU A 389 2.74 22.44 -0.31
CA GLU A 389 1.69 23.45 -0.48
C GLU A 389 2.26 24.86 -0.32
N ASP A 390 3.25 25.04 0.56
CA ASP A 390 3.93 26.34 0.71
C ASP A 390 4.66 26.74 -0.58
N ILE A 391 5.29 25.76 -1.25
CA ILE A 391 5.90 25.95 -2.56
C ILE A 391 4.82 26.30 -3.60
N ALA A 392 3.71 25.58 -3.62
CA ALA A 392 2.61 25.82 -4.52
C ALA A 392 1.98 27.20 -4.30
N ASP A 393 1.80 27.65 -3.06
CA ASP A 393 1.25 28.96 -2.73
C ASP A 393 2.14 30.11 -3.21
N ALA A 394 3.45 29.93 -3.17
CA ALA A 394 4.40 30.91 -3.66
C ALA A 394 4.29 31.19 -5.18
N TYR A 395 3.81 30.21 -5.96
CA TYR A 395 3.57 30.37 -7.40
C TYR A 395 2.12 30.74 -7.77
N ASN A 396 1.21 30.90 -6.79
CA ASN A 396 -0.20 31.19 -7.04
C ASN A 396 -0.43 32.53 -7.76
N GLN A 397 0.37 33.56 -7.50
CA GLN A 397 0.24 34.85 -8.19
C GLN A 397 0.56 34.73 -9.68
N PHE A 398 1.60 33.96 -10.00
CA PHE A 398 1.97 33.70 -11.39
C PHE A 398 0.88 32.92 -12.12
N ASP A 399 0.31 31.91 -11.49
CA ASP A 399 -0.78 31.12 -12.05
C ASP A 399 -2.05 31.94 -12.26
N GLN A 400 -2.36 32.91 -11.36
CA GLN A 400 -3.51 33.82 -11.54
C GLN A 400 -3.34 34.71 -12.74
N VAL A 401 -2.13 35.24 -12.97
CA VAL A 401 -1.86 36.07 -14.16
C VAL A 401 -1.96 35.26 -15.44
N LEU A 402 -1.43 34.02 -15.46
CA LEU A 402 -1.57 33.11 -16.60
C LEU A 402 -3.03 32.77 -16.92
N THR A 403 -3.85 32.55 -15.90
CA THR A 403 -5.26 32.19 -16.06
C THR A 403 -6.08 33.37 -16.64
N ASN A 404 -5.72 34.57 -16.26
CA ASN A 404 -6.40 35.79 -16.70
C ASN A 404 -6.00 36.26 -18.11
N SER A 405 -4.84 35.81 -18.62
CA SER A 405 -4.37 36.21 -19.95
C SER A 405 -5.19 35.64 -21.13
N GLY A 406 -6.12 34.70 -20.85
CA GLY A 406 -7.11 34.23 -21.83
C GLY A 406 -6.54 33.55 -23.09
N HIS A 407 -5.26 33.20 -23.08
CA HIS A 407 -4.56 32.68 -24.27
C HIS A 407 -4.75 31.19 -24.47
N ASN A 408 -5.02 30.86 -25.70
CA ASN A 408 -5.40 29.58 -26.23
C ASN A 408 -4.41 28.46 -25.92
N ASN A 409 -4.98 27.36 -25.62
CA ASN A 409 -4.58 25.99 -25.40
C ASN A 409 -3.63 25.31 -26.41
N ASP A 410 -2.58 25.96 -26.90
CA ASP A 410 -1.61 25.25 -27.75
C ASP A 410 -0.72 24.28 -26.95
N ASP A 411 -0.82 24.33 -25.59
CA ASP A 411 -0.08 23.47 -24.69
C ASP A 411 -1.05 22.56 -23.93
N ALA A 412 -1.47 21.46 -24.57
CA ALA A 412 -2.40 20.51 -24.00
C ALA A 412 -1.73 19.50 -23.04
N GLY A 413 -0.39 19.50 -22.92
CA GLY A 413 0.37 18.60 -22.05
C GLY A 413 1.69 19.22 -21.60
N ILE A 414 2.17 18.84 -20.41
CA ILE A 414 3.39 19.33 -19.78
C ILE A 414 4.51 18.29 -19.96
N VAL A 415 5.66 18.71 -20.47
CA VAL A 415 6.86 17.88 -20.64
C VAL A 415 8.06 18.61 -20.07
N LEU A 416 8.62 18.13 -18.97
CA LEU A 416 9.75 18.75 -18.31
C LEU A 416 10.94 17.78 -18.19
N TYR A 417 12.13 18.33 -18.27
CA TYR A 417 13.39 17.66 -18.05
C TYR A 417 14.36 18.64 -17.39
N ASP A 418 15.09 18.16 -16.42
CA ASP A 418 16.24 18.81 -15.81
C ASP A 418 17.23 17.76 -15.38
N GLU A 419 18.52 18.06 -15.45
CA GLU A 419 19.59 17.12 -15.06
C GLU A 419 19.50 16.74 -13.58
N SER A 420 18.95 17.58 -12.73
CA SER A 420 18.74 17.30 -11.30
C SER A 420 17.57 16.36 -11.01
N PHE A 421 16.73 16.02 -12.00
CA PHE A 421 15.55 15.20 -11.78
C PHE A 421 15.88 13.72 -11.53
N LEU A 422 15.33 13.17 -10.44
CA LEU A 422 15.57 11.80 -10.00
C LEU A 422 14.50 10.84 -10.51
N LYS A 423 14.92 9.74 -11.14
CA LYS A 423 14.06 8.69 -11.70
C LYS A 423 13.03 8.15 -10.69
N GLY A 424 13.44 7.94 -9.43
CA GLY A 424 12.56 7.41 -8.38
C GLY A 424 11.41 8.33 -7.96
N VAL A 425 11.52 9.64 -8.23
CA VAL A 425 10.59 10.69 -7.78
C VAL A 425 9.82 11.32 -8.92
N SER A 426 10.30 11.21 -10.18
CA SER A 426 9.69 11.84 -11.37
C SER A 426 8.18 11.60 -11.50
N GLY A 427 7.70 10.38 -11.19
CA GLY A 427 6.26 10.07 -11.24
C GLY A 427 5.42 10.78 -10.17
N LEU A 428 6.02 11.11 -9.01
CA LEU A 428 5.35 11.88 -7.95
C LEU A 428 5.23 13.34 -8.37
N VAL A 429 6.31 13.93 -8.87
CA VAL A 429 6.33 15.31 -9.39
C VAL A 429 5.38 15.46 -10.57
N ALA A 430 5.37 14.50 -11.52
CA ALA A 430 4.42 14.51 -12.63
C ALA A 430 2.95 14.51 -12.14
N ASN A 431 2.66 13.76 -11.06
CA ASN A 431 1.32 13.74 -10.47
C ASN A 431 0.95 15.11 -9.85
N ARG A 432 1.89 15.78 -9.14
CA ARG A 432 1.65 17.09 -8.55
C ARG A 432 1.45 18.17 -9.62
N MET A 433 2.27 18.16 -10.66
CA MET A 433 2.12 19.07 -11.82
C MET A 433 0.78 18.86 -12.51
N LYS A 434 0.41 17.59 -12.75
CA LYS A 434 -0.90 17.22 -13.32
C LYS A 434 -2.06 17.75 -12.46
N GLU A 435 -2.03 17.52 -11.14
CA GLU A 435 -3.07 17.97 -10.21
C GLU A 435 -3.22 19.50 -10.20
N ARG A 436 -2.09 20.22 -10.20
CA ARG A 436 -2.10 21.66 -10.15
C ARG A 436 -2.62 22.32 -11.43
N TYR A 437 -2.13 21.86 -12.59
CA TYR A 437 -2.43 22.50 -13.87
C TYR A 437 -3.57 21.84 -14.63
N ASN A 438 -4.13 20.75 -14.10
CA ASN A 438 -5.16 19.92 -14.74
C ASN A 438 -4.81 19.55 -16.18
N LYS A 439 -3.54 19.18 -16.42
CA LYS A 439 -2.99 18.78 -17.73
C LYS A 439 -2.20 17.48 -17.58
N PRO A 440 -2.19 16.60 -18.60
CA PRO A 440 -1.25 15.49 -18.64
C PRO A 440 0.18 15.98 -18.48
N CYS A 441 0.98 15.31 -17.67
CA CYS A 441 2.35 15.69 -17.39
C CYS A 441 3.29 14.51 -17.49
N ILE A 442 4.43 14.70 -18.16
CA ILE A 442 5.55 13.75 -18.14
C ILE A 442 6.82 14.47 -17.68
N ILE A 443 7.49 13.84 -16.70
CA ILE A 443 8.77 14.30 -16.16
C ILE A 443 9.87 13.31 -16.56
N PHE A 444 10.84 13.79 -17.31
CA PHE A 444 12.02 13.03 -17.71
C PHE A 444 13.18 13.23 -16.74
N SER A 445 13.98 12.18 -16.55
CA SER A 445 15.24 12.17 -15.82
C SER A 445 16.30 11.42 -16.62
N SER A 446 17.56 11.77 -16.47
CA SER A 446 18.69 11.02 -17.03
C SER A 446 19.17 9.92 -16.09
N ASP A 447 19.73 8.83 -16.63
CA ASP A 447 20.32 7.75 -15.81
C ASP A 447 21.66 8.18 -15.17
N ASN A 448 22.24 9.30 -15.62
CA ASN A 448 23.57 9.79 -15.19
C ASN A 448 23.55 10.56 -13.86
N ASN A 449 22.38 10.75 -13.23
CA ASN A 449 22.32 11.45 -11.96
C ASN A 449 22.87 10.58 -10.83
N ASN A 450 24.18 10.70 -10.65
CA ASN A 450 24.92 10.25 -9.48
C ASN A 450 24.71 11.24 -8.30
N ILE A 451 23.48 11.44 -7.85
CA ILE A 451 23.33 11.83 -6.45
C ILE A 451 23.68 10.56 -5.69
N ASP A 452 24.89 10.54 -5.20
CA ASP A 452 25.43 9.42 -4.45
C ASP A 452 24.82 9.42 -3.04
N ASP A 453 23.58 8.94 -2.95
CA ASP A 453 22.97 8.60 -1.67
C ASP A 453 23.70 7.41 -0.99
N SER A 454 24.73 6.82 -1.65
CA SER A 454 25.53 5.70 -1.13
C SER A 454 26.39 6.09 0.08
N ASN A 455 26.65 7.38 0.28
CA ASN A 455 27.27 7.90 1.52
C ASN A 455 26.36 7.78 2.74
N ILE A 456 25.11 7.35 2.52
CA ILE A 456 24.21 7.03 3.61
C ILE A 456 24.53 5.60 4.03
N ASN A 457 25.41 5.48 4.96
CA ASN A 457 25.60 4.24 5.71
C ASN A 457 24.35 4.04 6.59
N LEU A 458 23.22 3.66 5.95
CA LEU A 458 21.95 3.35 6.64
C LEU A 458 22.08 2.11 7.53
N MET A 459 23.17 1.36 7.38
CA MET A 459 23.48 0.16 8.14
C MET A 459 24.67 0.43 9.02
N GLY A 460 24.50 0.26 10.32
CA GLY A 460 25.64 0.00 11.19
C GLY A 460 26.42 -1.22 10.66
N VAL A 461 27.72 -1.17 10.75
CA VAL A 461 28.58 -2.30 10.36
C VAL A 461 28.34 -3.44 11.33
N ILE A 462 27.78 -4.53 10.81
CA ILE A 462 27.75 -5.79 11.58
C ILE A 462 29.16 -6.34 11.50
N ASP A 463 29.88 -6.34 12.62
CA ASP A 463 31.22 -6.92 12.71
C ASP A 463 31.16 -8.45 12.55
N ASN A 464 32.31 -9.06 12.35
CA ASN A 464 32.46 -10.53 12.21
C ASN A 464 31.96 -11.32 13.44
N ASN A 465 31.62 -10.64 14.54
CA ASN A 465 31.10 -11.21 15.77
C ASN A 465 29.58 -11.06 15.91
N GLY A 466 28.89 -10.45 14.92
CA GLY A 466 27.45 -10.19 14.96
C GLY A 466 27.06 -9.00 15.85
N SER A 467 28.01 -8.16 16.23
CA SER A 467 27.76 -6.93 16.98
C SER A 467 27.48 -5.79 15.99
N LEU A 468 26.38 -5.08 16.21
CA LEU A 468 25.92 -3.98 15.38
C LEU A 468 26.57 -2.69 15.90
N THR A 469 27.47 -2.09 15.11
CA THR A 469 27.88 -0.71 15.35
C THR A 469 26.80 0.20 14.76
N PRO A 470 26.13 1.06 15.56
CA PRO A 470 25.13 1.98 15.02
C PRO A 470 25.73 2.84 13.91
N PRO A 471 24.97 3.18 12.86
CA PRO A 471 25.45 4.14 11.88
C PRO A 471 25.75 5.45 12.58
N GLU A 472 26.92 6.03 12.29
CA GLU A 472 27.22 7.41 12.69
C GLU A 472 26.21 8.33 11.98
N LEU A 473 25.25 8.84 12.72
CA LEU A 473 24.33 9.86 12.23
C LEU A 473 25.14 11.15 12.13
N VAL A 474 25.43 11.54 10.90
CA VAL A 474 25.96 12.87 10.60
C VAL A 474 24.75 13.74 10.26
N ASP A 475 24.57 14.87 10.92
CA ASP A 475 23.54 15.83 10.54
C ASP A 475 23.85 16.46 9.17
N GLU A 476 22.89 17.18 8.63
CA GLU A 476 22.99 17.87 7.33
C GLU A 476 24.16 18.89 7.23
N HIS A 477 24.84 19.16 8.35
CA HIS A 477 26.02 20.03 8.44
C HIS A 477 27.34 19.25 8.71
N GLY A 478 27.29 17.90 8.69
CA GLY A 478 28.46 17.06 8.87
C GLY A 478 28.88 16.87 10.34
N TYR A 479 28.06 17.25 11.31
CA TYR A 479 28.33 17.02 12.72
C TYR A 479 27.84 15.63 13.15
N LYS A 480 28.71 14.89 13.86
CA LYS A 480 28.33 13.60 14.45
C LYS A 480 27.26 13.81 15.52
N ALA A 481 26.06 13.34 15.28
CA ALA A 481 25.05 13.24 16.33
C ALA A 481 25.47 12.12 17.28
N THR A 482 26.03 12.47 18.43
CA THR A 482 26.18 11.54 19.53
C THR A 482 24.80 11.13 19.99
N LEU A 483 24.47 9.86 19.84
CA LEU A 483 23.33 9.25 20.51
C LEU A 483 23.57 9.43 22.00
N ASP A 484 22.83 10.34 22.63
CA ASP A 484 22.85 10.52 24.07
C ASP A 484 22.38 9.20 24.70
N SER A 485 23.37 8.43 25.18
CA SER A 485 23.15 7.20 25.96
C SER A 485 22.50 7.46 27.33
N GLN A 486 22.02 8.68 27.56
CA GLN A 486 21.38 9.08 28.83
C GLN A 486 19.85 8.91 28.84
N ALA A 487 19.20 8.64 27.70
CA ALA A 487 17.74 8.44 27.70
C ALA A 487 17.28 7.02 28.07
N ASP A 488 18.18 6.03 28.08
CA ASP A 488 17.82 4.64 28.43
C ASP A 488 18.20 4.26 29.89
N GLN A 489 18.85 5.15 30.65
CA GLN A 489 19.16 4.89 32.06
C GLN A 489 18.10 5.39 33.05
N SER A 490 17.09 6.11 32.60
CA SER A 490 16.00 6.60 33.47
C SER A 490 14.81 5.61 33.64
N VAL A 491 14.79 4.50 32.94
CA VAL A 491 13.73 3.47 33.08
C VAL A 491 14.18 2.30 33.98
N ASN A 492 15.47 2.13 34.22
CA ASN A 492 16.00 1.03 35.05
C ASN A 492 16.49 1.44 36.46
N GLN A 493 16.20 2.66 36.92
CA GLN A 493 16.56 3.12 38.28
C GLN A 493 15.37 3.46 39.18
N VAL A 494 14.20 2.88 38.96
CA VAL A 494 13.06 2.95 39.93
C VAL A 494 12.79 1.55 40.50
N SER A 495 13.82 0.87 40.98
CA SER A 495 13.61 -0.28 41.87
C SER A 495 14.92 -0.60 42.63
N SER A 496 15.33 0.25 43.54
CA SER A 496 16.11 -0.15 44.71
C SER A 496 16.67 1.11 45.41
N LYS A 497 15.88 1.72 46.28
CA LYS A 497 16.27 2.46 47.46
C LYS A 497 15.00 3.12 48.00
N ASP A 498 14.46 2.48 49.03
CA ASP A 498 14.05 3.09 50.28
C ASP A 498 13.33 2.05 51.15
N GLN A 499 14.08 1.36 51.93
CA GLN A 499 13.58 0.85 53.22
C GLN A 499 13.87 1.95 54.26
N PRO A 500 12.90 2.40 55.07
CA PRO A 500 13.18 3.15 56.25
C PRO A 500 13.27 2.21 57.45
N ASN A 501 14.31 2.48 58.18
CA ASN A 501 14.63 1.90 59.47
C ASN A 501 13.60 2.35 60.53
N SER A 502 13.25 1.41 61.40
CA SER A 502 12.39 1.50 62.58
C SER A 502 12.79 2.59 63.57
N GLN A 503 11.81 3.28 64.15
CA GLN A 503 11.66 3.51 65.61
C GLN A 503 10.35 4.25 65.91
N ASP A 504 9.45 3.55 66.63
CA ASP A 504 8.29 4.05 67.39
C ASP A 504 8.73 5.03 68.51
N PRO A 505 7.84 5.77 69.26
CA PRO A 505 6.46 5.41 69.56
C PRO A 505 5.42 6.59 69.78
N ALA A 506 4.18 6.19 69.90
CA ALA A 506 3.17 6.67 70.84
C ALA A 506 2.16 7.79 70.45
N THR A 507 0.93 7.36 70.60
CA THR A 507 -0.26 7.92 71.26
C THR A 507 -1.35 8.62 70.44
N SER A 508 -2.47 7.96 70.60
CA SER A 508 -3.83 8.39 70.96
C SER A 508 -4.85 8.72 69.90
N GLN A 509 -5.81 7.87 69.91
CA GLN A 509 -7.25 8.02 70.19
C GLN A 509 -8.19 8.49 69.09
N GLU A 510 -9.02 7.51 68.74
CA GLU A 510 -10.51 7.52 68.86
C GLU A 510 -11.29 8.32 67.83
N GLN A 511 -12.29 7.90 67.15
CA GLN A 511 -13.53 7.12 67.33
C GLN A 511 -14.21 6.93 66.00
N ALA A 512 -14.59 5.78 65.55
CA ALA A 512 -15.88 5.05 65.66
C ALA A 512 -17.14 5.77 65.17
N VAL A 513 -17.88 5.08 64.31
CA VAL A 513 -19.29 4.78 64.28
C VAL A 513 -19.73 4.54 62.80
N SER A 514 -19.85 3.31 62.32
CA SER A 514 -21.00 2.40 62.18
C SER A 514 -22.20 2.95 61.40
N LYS A 515 -22.66 2.24 60.35
CA LYS A 515 -23.74 1.25 60.29
C LYS A 515 -24.17 0.95 58.87
N ASP A 516 -24.15 -0.34 58.57
CA ASP A 516 -25.09 -0.99 57.64
C ASP A 516 -26.51 -0.97 58.22
N PRO A 517 -27.56 -1.26 57.43
CA PRO A 517 -27.89 -2.67 57.22
C PRO A 517 -28.52 -3.05 55.87
N ALA A 518 -28.39 -4.32 55.60
CA ALA A 518 -29.08 -5.15 54.63
C ALA A 518 -30.60 -5.25 54.87
N LEU A 519 -31.34 -5.57 53.83
CA LEU A 519 -32.56 -6.37 53.92
C LEU A 519 -32.78 -7.18 52.63
N SER A 520 -32.71 -8.45 52.84
CA SER A 520 -33.25 -9.57 52.04
C SER A 520 -34.75 -9.68 52.14
N ILE A 521 -35.38 -10.39 51.19
CA ILE A 521 -36.55 -11.29 51.31
C ILE A 521 -36.94 -11.69 49.87
N SER A 522 -36.73 -12.86 49.33
CA SER A 522 -37.32 -14.18 49.43
C SER A 522 -38.64 -14.35 48.69
N SER A 523 -38.62 -15.15 47.64
CA SER A 523 -39.25 -16.48 47.41
C SER A 523 -40.72 -16.57 47.01
N LYS A 524 -40.88 -17.50 46.05
CA LYS A 524 -42.05 -18.45 45.84
C LYS A 524 -43.23 -17.87 45.04
N ASP A 525 -43.92 -18.55 44.19
CA ASP A 525 -44.17 -19.97 43.93
C ASP A 525 -44.88 -20.14 42.56
N SER A 526 -44.54 -21.20 41.86
CA SER A 526 -45.38 -22.31 41.33
C SER A 526 -46.65 -22.09 40.52
N GLY A 527 -46.76 -22.91 39.47
CA GLY A 527 -48.00 -23.43 38.87
C GLY A 527 -47.86 -23.60 37.34
N GLU A 528 -47.48 -24.67 36.90
CA GLU A 528 -47.99 -25.95 36.36
C GLU A 528 -49.31 -25.88 35.55
N LEU A 529 -49.28 -26.74 34.49
CA LEU A 529 -50.36 -27.39 33.73
C LEU A 529 -50.77 -26.67 32.45
N GLY A 530 -50.84 -27.28 31.32
CA GLY A 530 -50.92 -28.65 30.86
C GLY A 530 -51.28 -28.63 29.39
N ALA A 531 -50.69 -29.49 28.69
CA ALA A 531 -51.07 -30.58 27.83
C ALA A 531 -52.25 -30.43 26.83
N ASN A 532 -51.97 -31.04 25.72
CA ASN A 532 -52.82 -31.74 24.74
C ASN A 532 -53.05 -30.99 23.42
N SER A 533 -52.60 -31.56 22.37
CA SER A 533 -52.81 -32.78 21.58
C SER A 533 -53.50 -32.48 20.28
N ALA A 534 -52.88 -33.01 19.27
CA ALA A 534 -53.42 -33.83 18.19
C ALA A 534 -54.27 -33.18 17.07
N SER A 535 -53.85 -33.42 15.95
CA SER A 535 -54.21 -34.36 14.89
C SER A 535 -54.63 -33.71 13.57
N ASP A 536 -54.04 -34.26 12.58
CA ASP A 536 -54.58 -34.82 11.32
C ASP A 536 -55.27 -33.85 10.36
N SER A 537 -55.01 -33.86 9.10
CA SER A 537 -55.01 -34.92 8.11
C SER A 537 -55.23 -34.29 6.69
N THR A 538 -54.53 -34.84 5.74
CA THR A 538 -55.01 -35.19 4.36
C THR A 538 -55.51 -34.05 3.46
N SER A 539 -55.24 -33.97 2.21
CA SER A 539 -54.97 -34.89 1.08
C SER A 539 -54.92 -34.09 -0.24
N ALA A 540 -54.07 -34.51 -1.12
CA ALA A 540 -54.28 -35.05 -2.44
C ALA A 540 -54.64 -34.13 -3.62
N GLY A 541 -53.95 -34.39 -4.74
CA GLY A 541 -54.42 -34.29 -6.10
C GLY A 541 -53.50 -33.50 -7.00
N ALA A 542 -52.65 -34.05 -7.77
CA ALA A 542 -52.73 -34.90 -8.98
C ALA A 542 -52.83 -34.10 -10.29
N GLY A 543 -51.99 -34.43 -11.23
CA GLY A 543 -52.14 -34.19 -12.67
C GLY A 543 -50.90 -33.65 -13.32
N ALA A 544 -49.93 -34.35 -13.84
CA ALA A 544 -49.83 -35.21 -15.05
C ALA A 544 -49.83 -34.43 -16.36
N SER A 545 -48.77 -34.48 -17.09
CA SER A 545 -48.48 -35.17 -18.37
C SER A 545 -47.29 -34.50 -19.02
N ALA A 546 -46.20 -35.15 -19.28
CA ALA A 546 -45.81 -36.12 -20.31
C ALA A 546 -45.36 -35.45 -21.62
N GLY A 547 -44.16 -35.79 -22.02
CA GLY A 547 -43.64 -35.56 -23.39
C GLY A 547 -42.15 -35.91 -23.46
N ALA A 548 -41.88 -37.17 -23.71
CA ALA A 548 -40.59 -37.78 -23.95
C ALA A 548 -40.03 -37.47 -25.33
N ILE A 549 -38.69 -37.61 -25.53
CA ILE A 549 -37.99 -38.57 -26.41
C ILE A 549 -36.48 -38.21 -26.36
N ALA A 550 -35.73 -39.02 -25.77
CA ALA A 550 -34.66 -39.97 -26.06
C ALA A 550 -33.63 -39.62 -27.14
N SER A 551 -32.33 -39.69 -26.74
CA SER A 551 -31.31 -40.67 -27.19
C SER A 551 -29.97 -40.31 -26.51
N ALA A 552 -29.47 -41.08 -25.59
CA ALA A 552 -28.51 -42.17 -25.64
C ALA A 552 -27.08 -41.74 -26.03
N GLY A 553 -26.16 -41.86 -25.04
CA GLY A 553 -24.72 -41.85 -25.26
C GLY A 553 -24.00 -41.87 -23.93
N ALA A 554 -23.69 -43.07 -23.42
CA ALA A 554 -23.02 -43.35 -22.20
C ALA A 554 -21.56 -42.86 -22.20
N ILE A 555 -21.08 -42.19 -21.11
CA ILE A 555 -19.81 -42.50 -20.45
C ILE A 555 -20.02 -42.22 -18.94
N GLU A 556 -20.13 -43.33 -18.19
CA GLU A 556 -20.00 -43.35 -16.73
C GLU A 556 -18.56 -43.10 -16.31
N LYS A 557 -18.48 -42.58 -15.08
CA LYS A 557 -17.34 -42.46 -14.17
C LYS A 557 -16.60 -41.12 -14.18
N ASP A 558 -17.02 -40.29 -13.24
CA ASP A 558 -16.23 -39.66 -12.21
C ASP A 558 -17.09 -38.58 -11.48
N SER A 559 -17.99 -39.07 -10.63
CA SER A 559 -18.77 -38.23 -9.73
C SER A 559 -18.65 -38.71 -8.28
N ALA A 560 -17.42 -38.81 -7.79
CA ALA A 560 -17.14 -39.16 -6.41
C ALA A 560 -16.03 -38.33 -5.73
N LEU A 561 -15.74 -37.13 -6.26
CA LEU A 561 -14.67 -36.30 -5.68
C LEU A 561 -15.09 -34.84 -5.36
N THR A 562 -16.35 -34.50 -5.40
CA THR A 562 -16.80 -33.10 -5.26
C THR A 562 -17.56 -32.79 -3.96
N GLN A 563 -17.63 -33.71 -3.01
CA GLN A 563 -18.30 -33.43 -1.73
C GLN A 563 -17.39 -33.34 -0.50
N GLU A 564 -16.10 -33.65 -0.60
CA GLU A 564 -15.16 -33.62 0.54
C GLU A 564 -14.23 -32.39 0.60
N THR A 565 -14.25 -31.51 -0.39
CA THR A 565 -13.30 -30.39 -0.44
C THR A 565 -13.80 -29.10 0.22
N ASN A 566 -15.05 -29.03 0.67
CA ASN A 566 -15.57 -27.83 1.34
C ASN A 566 -15.24 -27.72 2.83
N ASP A 567 -14.76 -28.79 3.46
CA ASP A 567 -14.42 -28.81 4.89
C ASP A 567 -12.93 -28.50 5.20
N GLU A 568 -12.07 -28.36 4.17
CA GLU A 568 -10.61 -28.24 4.36
C GLU A 568 -10.08 -26.81 4.54
N PHE A 569 -10.91 -25.79 4.43
CA PHE A 569 -10.51 -24.42 4.78
C PHE A 569 -10.84 -24.07 6.24
N ASP A 570 -10.63 -24.98 7.16
CA ASP A 570 -10.72 -24.69 8.59
C ASP A 570 -9.53 -23.83 9.02
N PHE A 571 -9.69 -22.52 8.87
CA PHE A 571 -8.90 -21.54 9.61
C PHE A 571 -9.37 -21.63 11.06
N LEU A 572 -8.70 -22.48 11.84
CA LEU A 572 -8.94 -22.58 13.28
C LEU A 572 -8.98 -21.17 13.86
N GLU A 573 -10.17 -20.68 14.16
CA GLU A 573 -10.34 -19.62 15.12
C GLU A 573 -9.81 -20.16 16.45
N ASP A 574 -8.66 -19.64 16.90
CA ASP A 574 -8.22 -19.80 18.27
C ASP A 574 -9.30 -19.26 19.22
N GLY A 575 -10.24 -20.10 19.59
CA GLY A 575 -11.08 -19.94 20.75
C GLY A 575 -10.25 -20.22 21.99
N GLY A 576 -9.57 -19.21 22.50
CA GLY A 576 -8.80 -19.30 23.72
C GLY A 576 -9.38 -18.34 24.73
N ASP A 577 -10.24 -18.87 25.59
CA ASP A 577 -10.61 -18.25 26.84
C ASP A 577 -9.39 -18.11 27.77
N SER A 578 -9.41 -16.98 28.44
CA SER A 578 -8.56 -16.56 29.54
C SER A 578 -8.30 -17.68 30.58
N ALA A 579 -7.05 -17.90 30.93
CA ALA A 579 -6.66 -18.39 32.23
C ALA A 579 -5.37 -17.76 32.72
N ILE A 580 -5.52 -17.17 33.84
CA ILE A 580 -4.70 -16.51 34.81
C ILE A 580 -3.48 -17.36 35.24
N ILE A 581 -2.33 -16.68 35.27
CA ILE A 581 -1.14 -16.75 36.15
C ILE A 581 -1.08 -17.89 37.18
N GLY A 582 0.00 -18.64 37.12
CA GLY A 582 0.50 -19.46 38.21
C GLY A 582 1.99 -19.70 38.01
N SER A 583 2.79 -18.97 38.78
CA SER A 583 4.23 -19.16 38.95
C SER A 583 4.53 -20.45 39.68
N THR A 584 5.45 -21.29 39.20
CA THR A 584 6.34 -22.07 40.03
C THR A 584 7.66 -22.33 39.32
N ASN A 585 8.73 -21.96 40.03
CA ASN A 585 10.11 -22.33 39.80
C ASN A 585 10.29 -23.85 39.91
N GLU A 586 11.02 -24.44 38.98
CA GLU A 586 11.92 -25.54 39.33
C GLU A 586 13.16 -25.54 38.43
N GLN A 587 14.29 -25.45 39.10
CA GLN A 587 15.63 -25.63 38.56
C GLN A 587 15.88 -27.10 38.24
N SER A 588 16.40 -27.40 37.06
CA SER A 588 17.28 -28.54 36.93
C SER A 588 18.36 -28.24 35.87
N GLN A 589 19.59 -28.34 36.35
CA GLN A 589 20.83 -28.25 35.60
C GLN A 589 20.94 -29.44 34.64
N ALA A 590 21.33 -29.18 33.42
CA ALA A 590 22.11 -30.12 32.62
C ALA A 590 22.96 -29.35 31.59
N SER A 591 24.21 -29.70 31.63
CA SER A 591 25.41 -29.24 30.98
C SER A 591 25.38 -29.03 29.46
N ALA A 592 26.07 -27.99 29.09
CA ALA A 592 26.77 -27.62 27.87
C ALA A 592 26.95 -28.67 26.75
N ASN A 593 26.48 -28.29 25.56
CA ASN A 593 27.26 -28.51 24.34
C ASN A 593 26.94 -27.40 23.35
N LYS A 594 27.86 -26.41 23.26
CA LYS A 594 27.82 -25.33 22.25
C LYS A 594 28.21 -25.93 20.89
N LYS A 595 27.22 -26.15 20.00
CA LYS A 595 27.46 -26.11 18.57
C LYS A 595 26.75 -24.86 18.00
N LYS A 596 27.54 -23.82 17.69
CA LYS A 596 27.10 -22.67 16.91
C LYS A 596 26.70 -23.13 15.52
N ILE A 597 25.41 -23.19 15.23
CA ILE A 597 24.89 -23.25 13.88
C ILE A 597 24.69 -21.81 13.43
N LYS A 598 25.49 -21.37 12.46
CA LYS A 598 25.26 -20.09 11.75
C LYS A 598 23.99 -20.24 10.93
N LYS A 599 22.92 -19.56 11.34
CA LYS A 599 21.72 -19.37 10.53
C LYS A 599 21.97 -18.18 9.59
N GLY A 600 21.95 -18.41 8.30
CA GLY A 600 22.07 -17.36 7.30
C GLY A 600 21.08 -17.55 6.16
N ILE A 601 20.18 -16.57 5.98
CA ILE A 601 19.46 -16.40 4.73
C ILE A 601 20.41 -15.70 3.78
N THR A 602 20.64 -16.25 2.60
CA THR A 602 21.47 -15.59 1.58
C THR A 602 20.60 -14.54 0.86
N VAL A 603 20.80 -13.27 1.21
CA VAL A 603 20.22 -12.15 0.47
C VAL A 603 21.12 -11.87 -0.73
N VAL A 604 20.59 -12.01 -1.93
CA VAL A 604 21.33 -11.67 -3.16
C VAL A 604 21.04 -10.20 -3.48
N SER A 605 21.92 -9.28 -3.05
CA SER A 605 21.87 -7.89 -3.48
C SER A 605 22.80 -7.69 -4.69
N SER A 606 22.51 -6.68 -5.50
CA SER A 606 23.23 -6.36 -6.74
C SER A 606 24.70 -5.95 -6.58
N ALA A 607 25.25 -5.97 -5.37
CA ALA A 607 26.66 -5.63 -5.14
C ALA A 607 27.38 -6.78 -4.43
N LYS A 608 28.25 -7.46 -5.17
CA LYS A 608 29.27 -8.42 -4.73
C LYS A 608 28.79 -9.81 -4.30
N LEU A 609 28.62 -10.68 -5.27
CA LEU A 609 29.00 -12.08 -5.17
C LEU A 609 30.40 -12.24 -5.81
N VAL A 610 31.46 -12.00 -5.05
CA VAL A 610 32.80 -12.44 -5.38
C VAL A 610 33.22 -13.43 -4.31
N SER A 611 33.27 -14.68 -4.75
CA SER A 611 34.08 -15.81 -4.29
C SER A 611 34.35 -15.98 -2.79
N ALA A 612 33.78 -17.02 -2.26
CA ALA A 612 34.43 -17.83 -1.23
C ALA A 612 34.44 -19.29 -1.68
N ALA A 613 35.43 -19.65 -2.45
CA ALA A 613 35.85 -21.04 -2.57
C ALA A 613 37.31 -21.08 -3.02
N SER A 614 38.09 -21.79 -2.21
CA SER A 614 39.40 -22.40 -2.47
C SER A 614 40.66 -21.55 -2.36
N GLY A 615 41.53 -22.05 -1.53
CA GLY A 615 42.85 -21.61 -1.08
C GLY A 615 43.95 -21.44 -2.13
N PRO A 616 45.19 -21.21 -1.70
CA PRO A 616 46.11 -20.32 -2.38
C PRO A 616 46.99 -21.02 -3.43
N SER A 617 47.16 -20.35 -4.59
CA SER A 617 48.40 -20.48 -5.35
C SER A 617 48.75 -19.12 -5.97
N MET A 618 49.90 -18.63 -5.58
CA MET A 618 50.56 -17.48 -6.16
C MET A 618 50.79 -17.69 -7.67
N VAL A 619 50.33 -16.75 -8.49
CA VAL A 619 50.90 -16.42 -9.77
C VAL A 619 50.84 -14.92 -9.98
N ASN A 620 51.98 -14.38 -10.45
CA ASN A 620 52.36 -13.00 -10.61
C ASN A 620 51.30 -12.07 -11.22
N ALA A 621 51.15 -10.92 -10.61
CA ALA A 621 50.61 -9.71 -11.22
C ALA A 621 51.60 -9.20 -12.25
N ASP A 622 51.24 -9.27 -13.51
CA ASP A 622 51.63 -8.36 -14.58
C ASP A 622 50.91 -8.81 -15.88
N GLN A 623 50.30 -7.82 -16.51
CA GLN A 623 49.60 -7.89 -17.79
C GLN A 623 48.19 -8.53 -17.78
N VAL A 624 47.18 -7.71 -17.68
CA VAL A 624 46.15 -7.43 -18.72
C VAL A 624 45.35 -6.19 -18.27
N GLU A 625 45.79 -5.01 -18.68
CA GLU A 625 44.92 -3.88 -18.93
C GLU A 625 44.16 -4.18 -20.24
N SER A 626 42.99 -4.70 -20.18
CA SER A 626 42.02 -4.53 -21.26
C SER A 626 41.25 -3.26 -20.94
N GLU A 627 41.60 -2.16 -21.59
CA GLU A 627 40.72 -1.03 -21.82
C GLU A 627 39.37 -1.60 -22.29
N GLN A 628 38.39 -1.62 -21.41
CA GLN A 628 37.01 -1.68 -21.84
C GLN A 628 36.77 -0.36 -22.57
N ASP A 629 36.52 -0.42 -23.85
CA ASP A 629 36.01 0.68 -24.67
C ASP A 629 34.79 1.25 -23.94
N VAL A 630 35.00 2.34 -23.21
CA VAL A 630 33.92 3.21 -22.74
C VAL A 630 33.41 3.91 -23.99
N GLU A 631 32.40 3.34 -24.60
CA GLU A 631 31.67 3.98 -25.70
C GLU A 631 31.14 5.30 -25.15
N TYR A 632 31.84 6.41 -25.46
CA TYR A 632 31.35 7.75 -25.20
C TYR A 632 30.09 7.95 -26.06
N LEU A 633 28.92 7.80 -25.44
CA LEU A 633 27.65 8.16 -26.07
C LEU A 633 27.72 9.65 -26.42
N ASP A 634 27.39 9.97 -27.65
CA ASP A 634 27.16 11.38 -28.07
C ASP A 634 26.10 11.96 -27.11
N GLU A 635 26.28 13.21 -26.61
CA GLU A 635 25.32 13.85 -25.68
C GLU A 635 23.88 13.74 -26.16
N GLY A 636 23.66 13.76 -27.48
CA GLY A 636 22.34 13.57 -28.09
C GLY A 636 21.73 12.19 -27.91
N ASP A 637 22.51 11.16 -27.60
CA ASP A 637 22.07 9.76 -27.46
C ASP A 637 21.81 9.33 -26.02
N ILE A 638 21.98 10.24 -25.04
CA ILE A 638 21.67 9.97 -23.63
C ILE A 638 20.19 9.56 -23.49
N PRO A 639 19.90 8.39 -22.90
CA PRO A 639 18.53 7.96 -22.67
C PRO A 639 17.88 8.77 -21.55
N LEU A 640 16.71 9.33 -21.84
CA LEU A 640 15.84 9.98 -20.85
C LEU A 640 14.68 9.07 -20.49
N VAL A 641 14.51 8.80 -19.21
CA VAL A 641 13.40 7.98 -18.68
C VAL A 641 12.32 8.89 -18.13
N GLY A 642 11.14 8.86 -18.73
CA GLY A 642 9.99 9.70 -18.39
C GLY A 642 8.91 8.93 -17.65
N SER A 643 8.34 9.59 -16.64
CA SER A 643 7.14 9.13 -15.92
C SER A 643 5.97 10.06 -16.21
N ALA A 644 4.94 9.55 -16.86
CA ALA A 644 3.75 10.31 -17.27
C ALA A 644 2.55 10.07 -16.32
N ARG A 645 1.75 11.11 -16.12
CA ARG A 645 0.46 11.08 -15.41
C ARG A 645 -0.57 11.85 -16.19
N SER A 646 -1.81 11.35 -16.26
CA SER A 646 -2.89 11.96 -17.03
C SER A 646 -4.05 12.43 -16.18
N VAL A 647 -4.83 13.33 -16.74
CA VAL A 647 -6.10 13.83 -16.24
C VAL A 647 -7.27 13.01 -16.80
N ASN A 648 -8.44 13.14 -16.19
CA ASN A 648 -9.65 12.52 -16.71
C ASN A 648 -9.93 12.97 -18.15
N GLY A 649 -10.33 12.03 -19.01
CA GLY A 649 -10.64 12.29 -20.41
C GLY A 649 -9.45 12.20 -21.38
N ILE A 650 -8.21 12.00 -20.90
CA ILE A 650 -7.04 11.80 -21.76
C ILE A 650 -6.34 10.49 -21.43
N ASP A 651 -6.29 9.59 -22.43
CA ASP A 651 -5.61 8.30 -22.33
C ASP A 651 -4.16 8.41 -22.84
N LEU A 652 -3.18 8.21 -21.96
CA LEU A 652 -1.75 8.27 -22.29
C LEU A 652 -1.33 7.25 -23.35
N MET A 653 -1.96 6.10 -23.39
CA MET A 653 -1.60 5.09 -24.39
C MET A 653 -2.00 5.57 -25.80
N LYS A 654 -3.16 6.22 -25.94
CA LYS A 654 -3.57 6.87 -27.18
C LYS A 654 -2.65 8.04 -27.56
N VAL A 655 -2.19 8.82 -26.57
CA VAL A 655 -1.19 9.86 -26.80
C VAL A 655 0.10 9.26 -27.33
N PHE A 656 0.59 8.17 -26.74
CA PHE A 656 1.81 7.49 -27.21
C PHE A 656 1.63 6.84 -28.58
N GLU A 657 0.46 6.27 -28.87
CA GLU A 657 0.12 5.76 -30.21
C GLU A 657 0.10 6.87 -31.26
N TYR A 658 -0.47 8.06 -30.92
CA TYR A 658 -0.42 9.23 -31.79
C TYR A 658 1.04 9.63 -32.08
N ILE A 659 1.89 9.71 -31.06
CA ILE A 659 3.31 10.05 -31.21
C ILE A 659 4.02 9.02 -32.08
N LYS A 660 3.83 7.72 -31.85
CA LYS A 660 4.39 6.64 -32.69
C LYS A 660 3.93 6.73 -34.14
N SER A 661 2.70 7.15 -34.40
CA SER A 661 2.18 7.31 -35.75
C SER A 661 2.89 8.44 -36.52
N LYS A 662 3.41 9.46 -35.83
CA LYS A 662 4.13 10.58 -36.41
C LYS A 662 5.64 10.35 -36.47
N GLU A 663 6.22 9.74 -35.43
CA GLU A 663 7.65 9.48 -35.29
C GLU A 663 7.86 8.06 -34.75
N PRO A 664 7.85 7.03 -35.61
CA PRO A 664 7.89 5.63 -35.16
C PRO A 664 9.12 5.24 -34.32
N LYS A 665 10.22 5.98 -34.45
CA LYS A 665 11.52 5.69 -33.80
C LYS A 665 11.82 6.56 -32.58
N ILE A 666 10.90 7.46 -32.19
CA ILE A 666 11.16 8.40 -31.09
C ILE A 666 11.27 7.71 -29.72
N PHE A 667 10.55 6.60 -29.54
CA PHE A 667 10.62 5.83 -28.32
C PHE A 667 11.70 4.75 -28.40
N VAL A 668 12.58 4.73 -27.42
CA VAL A 668 13.43 3.58 -27.12
C VAL A 668 12.58 2.49 -26.45
N ALA A 669 11.73 2.90 -25.50
CA ALA A 669 10.73 2.05 -24.85
C ALA A 669 9.54 2.90 -24.40
N CYS A 670 8.34 2.33 -24.40
CA CYS A 670 7.18 2.96 -23.76
C CYS A 670 6.14 1.93 -23.39
N GLY A 671 5.35 2.22 -22.33
CA GLY A 671 4.29 1.36 -21.86
C GLY A 671 3.59 1.94 -20.64
N GLY A 672 2.50 1.31 -20.22
CA GLY A 672 1.71 1.74 -19.07
C GLY A 672 0.21 1.60 -19.32
N HIS A 673 -0.56 2.47 -18.68
CA HIS A 673 -2.01 2.50 -18.72
C HIS A 673 -2.53 3.91 -19.07
N ALA A 674 -3.82 4.04 -19.24
CA ALA A 674 -4.47 5.31 -19.60
C ALA A 674 -4.06 6.48 -18.69
N VAL A 675 -3.94 6.28 -17.38
CA VAL A 675 -3.70 7.35 -16.39
C VAL A 675 -2.23 7.48 -15.93
N ALA A 676 -1.41 6.46 -16.14
CA ALA A 676 0.00 6.44 -15.75
C ALA A 676 0.81 5.60 -16.74
N ALA A 677 1.86 6.16 -17.30
CA ALA A 677 2.70 5.52 -18.31
C ALA A 677 4.17 5.93 -18.16
N GLY A 678 5.06 5.12 -18.75
CA GLY A 678 6.48 5.39 -18.86
C GLY A 678 6.92 5.51 -20.31
N ALA A 679 7.91 6.36 -20.57
CA ALA A 679 8.53 6.48 -21.88
C ALA A 679 10.04 6.68 -21.75
N THR A 680 10.81 6.03 -22.60
CA THR A 680 12.24 6.27 -22.75
C THR A 680 12.49 6.84 -24.14
N ILE A 681 13.15 7.99 -24.21
CA ILE A 681 13.53 8.66 -25.46
C ILE A 681 15.00 9.03 -25.40
N LYS A 682 15.58 9.44 -26.53
CA LYS A 682 16.91 10.04 -26.54
C LYS A 682 16.83 11.54 -26.27
N TYR A 683 17.84 12.12 -25.61
CA TYR A 683 17.87 13.57 -25.30
C TYR A 683 17.67 14.44 -26.54
N ARG A 684 18.26 14.08 -27.67
CA ARG A 684 18.11 14.82 -28.95
C ARG A 684 16.65 14.89 -29.44
N ASP A 685 15.81 13.95 -29.02
CA ASP A 685 14.40 13.87 -29.45
C ASP A 685 13.45 14.63 -28.51
N LEU A 686 13.95 15.19 -27.38
CA LEU A 686 13.16 15.82 -26.34
C LEU A 686 12.31 16.97 -26.87
N ALA A 687 12.89 17.89 -27.65
CA ALA A 687 12.17 19.04 -28.21
C ALA A 687 11.04 18.61 -29.15
N ARG A 688 11.31 17.60 -29.99
CA ARG A 688 10.31 17.01 -30.88
C ARG A 688 9.22 16.29 -30.11
N PHE A 689 9.61 15.56 -29.06
CA PHE A 689 8.68 14.87 -28.18
C PHE A 689 7.74 15.83 -27.47
N LYS A 690 8.22 16.98 -26.96
CA LYS A 690 7.38 18.03 -26.34
C LYS A 690 6.23 18.45 -27.27
N THR A 691 6.55 18.77 -28.51
CA THR A 691 5.58 19.18 -29.51
C THR A 691 4.54 18.07 -29.79
N LEU A 692 5.01 16.85 -30.01
CA LEU A 692 4.14 15.71 -30.32
C LEU A 692 3.30 15.29 -29.12
N PHE A 693 3.82 15.40 -27.90
CA PHE A 693 3.07 15.09 -26.67
C PHE A 693 1.89 16.05 -26.48
N SER A 694 2.12 17.36 -26.65
CA SER A 694 1.05 18.35 -26.59
C SER A 694 -0.01 18.11 -27.68
N GLN A 695 0.40 17.88 -28.93
CA GLN A 695 -0.52 17.52 -30.02
C GLN A 695 -1.28 16.23 -29.77
N GLY A 696 -0.62 15.21 -29.24
CA GLY A 696 -1.23 13.93 -28.86
C GLY A 696 -2.25 14.08 -27.75
N CYS A 697 -1.97 14.91 -26.74
CA CYS A 697 -2.91 15.24 -25.67
C CYS A 697 -4.15 15.96 -26.22
N ALA A 698 -3.96 16.94 -27.09
CA ALA A 698 -5.09 17.64 -27.75
C ALA A 698 -5.93 16.68 -28.59
N HIS A 699 -5.28 15.75 -29.31
CA HIS A 699 -5.96 14.74 -30.13
C HIS A 699 -6.72 13.71 -29.32
N ALA A 700 -6.14 13.30 -28.17
CA ALA A 700 -6.74 12.29 -27.27
C ALA A 700 -7.77 12.88 -26.31
N TYR A 701 -7.95 14.22 -26.30
CA TYR A 701 -8.91 14.90 -25.43
C TYR A 701 -10.34 14.55 -25.86
N HIS A 702 -10.98 13.73 -25.06
CA HIS A 702 -12.43 13.57 -25.11
C HIS A 702 -13.00 14.51 -24.05
N LYS A 703 -13.80 15.49 -24.48
CA LYS A 703 -14.43 16.47 -23.61
C LYS A 703 -15.04 15.75 -22.40
N ALA A 704 -14.31 15.74 -21.28
CA ALA A 704 -14.86 15.35 -20.01
C ALA A 704 -15.89 16.42 -19.65
N GLU A 705 -17.16 16.05 -19.62
CA GLU A 705 -18.22 16.97 -19.21
C GLU A 705 -18.00 17.33 -17.75
N GLU A 706 -17.92 18.66 -17.50
CA GLU A 706 -18.22 19.38 -16.27
C GLU A 706 -17.19 19.37 -15.13
N GLU A 707 -17.15 20.57 -14.47
CA GLU A 707 -16.50 20.81 -13.18
C GLU A 707 -16.66 19.62 -12.22
N GLU A 708 -15.58 19.18 -11.60
CA GLU A 708 -15.58 18.10 -10.60
C GLU A 708 -16.58 18.41 -9.48
N ALA A 709 -17.79 17.91 -9.62
CA ALA A 709 -18.79 17.99 -8.58
C ALA A 709 -18.44 16.98 -7.49
N ILE A 710 -18.46 17.42 -6.25
CA ILE A 710 -18.27 16.53 -5.10
C ILE A 710 -19.50 15.65 -4.97
N VAL A 711 -19.33 14.36 -4.99
CA VAL A 711 -20.41 13.40 -4.82
C VAL A 711 -20.61 13.10 -3.34
N SER A 712 -21.78 13.42 -2.81
CA SER A 712 -22.19 13.14 -1.43
C SER A 712 -23.25 12.02 -1.40
N GLU A 713 -23.26 11.24 -0.34
CA GLU A 713 -24.33 10.25 -0.11
C GLU A 713 -25.68 10.95 0.12
N CYS A 714 -25.70 11.90 1.03
CA CYS A 714 -26.86 12.72 1.36
C CYS A 714 -26.45 13.86 2.31
N GLN A 715 -27.36 14.81 2.50
CA GLN A 715 -27.32 15.65 3.68
C GLN A 715 -27.73 14.78 4.87
N LEU A 716 -26.79 14.56 5.79
CA LEU A 716 -27.03 13.68 6.94
C LEU A 716 -27.97 14.39 7.93
N PRO A 717 -29.08 13.76 8.36
CA PRO A 717 -29.93 14.33 9.41
C PRO A 717 -29.17 14.48 10.74
N ASP A 718 -29.48 15.51 11.51
CA ASP A 718 -28.75 15.86 12.74
C ASP A 718 -28.68 14.71 13.76
N ALA A 719 -29.75 13.89 13.85
CA ALA A 719 -29.80 12.71 14.73
C ALA A 719 -28.71 11.64 14.41
N TYR A 720 -28.17 11.64 13.20
CA TYR A 720 -27.12 10.72 12.78
C TYR A 720 -25.69 11.24 13.06
N LEU A 721 -25.59 12.49 13.53
CA LEU A 721 -24.31 13.03 13.99
C LEU A 721 -23.99 12.50 15.41
N CYS A 722 -23.85 11.17 15.51
CA CYS A 722 -23.64 10.46 16.77
C CYS A 722 -22.57 9.37 16.63
N LEU A 723 -22.02 8.94 17.78
CA LEU A 723 -21.00 7.91 17.83
C LEU A 723 -21.49 6.55 17.33
N ASP A 724 -22.75 6.22 17.58
CA ASP A 724 -23.29 4.90 17.24
C ASP A 724 -23.37 4.73 15.73
N PHE A 725 -23.84 5.73 15.00
CA PHE A 725 -23.84 5.68 13.54
C PHE A 725 -22.41 5.66 12.95
N ALA A 726 -21.46 6.38 13.57
CA ALA A 726 -20.06 6.31 13.15
C ALA A 726 -19.45 4.91 13.40
N ARG A 727 -19.84 4.23 14.49
CA ARG A 727 -19.46 2.83 14.76
C ARG A 727 -20.08 1.86 13.77
N ASP A 728 -21.34 2.06 13.40
CA ASP A 728 -22.00 1.25 12.39
C ASP A 728 -21.29 1.37 11.02
N LEU A 729 -20.89 2.58 10.64
CA LEU A 729 -20.07 2.77 9.43
C LEU A 729 -18.74 2.03 9.52
N GLU A 730 -18.05 2.07 10.68
CA GLU A 730 -16.83 1.27 10.86
C GLU A 730 -17.09 -0.24 10.79
N TYR A 731 -18.20 -0.71 11.34
CA TYR A 731 -18.55 -2.12 11.33
C TYR A 731 -18.71 -2.67 9.90
N PHE A 732 -19.36 -1.91 9.02
CA PHE A 732 -19.57 -2.29 7.62
C PHE A 732 -18.32 -2.11 6.75
N GLY A 733 -17.26 -1.47 7.23
CA GLY A 733 -15.94 -1.46 6.58
C GLY A 733 -15.32 -2.88 6.49
N PRO A 734 -14.12 -2.99 5.94
CA PRO A 734 -13.21 -1.90 5.55
C PRO A 734 -13.65 -1.16 4.29
N TRP A 735 -13.43 0.16 4.29
CA TRP A 735 -13.66 1.05 3.16
C TRP A 735 -12.39 1.26 2.35
N GLY A 736 -12.50 1.36 1.04
CA GLY A 736 -11.39 1.55 0.13
C GLY A 736 -11.84 1.76 -1.31
N LYS A 737 -10.97 1.48 -2.28
CA LYS A 737 -11.28 1.65 -3.70
C LYS A 737 -12.48 0.79 -4.11
N ASP A 738 -13.41 1.37 -4.87
CA ASP A 738 -14.68 0.78 -5.34
C ASP A 738 -15.65 0.34 -4.23
N PHE A 739 -15.30 0.59 -2.97
CA PHE A 739 -16.13 0.46 -1.79
C PHE A 739 -15.83 1.63 -0.85
N GLU A 740 -16.03 2.86 -1.35
CA GLU A 740 -15.55 4.09 -0.74
C GLU A 740 -16.23 4.40 0.59
N GLU A 741 -15.46 5.03 1.50
CA GLU A 741 -16.00 5.59 2.72
C GLU A 741 -17.11 6.61 2.39
N PRO A 742 -18.28 6.53 3.06
CA PRO A 742 -19.38 7.43 2.80
C PRO A 742 -19.03 8.89 3.08
N ILE A 743 -19.31 9.76 2.11
CA ILE A 743 -19.14 11.21 2.22
C ILE A 743 -20.50 11.85 2.37
N PHE A 744 -20.63 12.74 3.33
CA PHE A 744 -21.86 13.46 3.64
C PHE A 744 -21.68 14.96 3.45
N ASP A 745 -22.78 15.69 3.31
CA ASP A 745 -22.79 17.14 3.29
C ASP A 745 -23.75 17.70 4.34
N GLY A 746 -23.57 18.98 4.70
CA GLY A 746 -24.44 19.66 5.63
C GLY A 746 -24.18 21.15 5.71
N GLU A 747 -25.17 21.88 6.24
CA GLU A 747 -25.06 23.32 6.56
C GLU A 747 -24.95 23.48 8.06
N PHE A 748 -23.98 24.26 8.51
CA PHE A 748 -23.67 24.46 9.91
C PHE A 748 -23.43 25.95 10.20
N LEU A 749 -23.60 26.34 11.46
CA LEU A 749 -23.09 27.59 12.00
C LEU A 749 -21.74 27.32 12.66
N VAL A 750 -20.74 28.12 12.37
CA VAL A 750 -19.43 28.01 13.00
C VAL A 750 -19.47 28.68 14.36
N ASP A 751 -19.31 27.91 15.43
CA ASP A 751 -19.23 28.46 16.81
C ASP A 751 -17.81 28.89 17.17
N GLN A 752 -16.83 28.08 16.82
CA GLN A 752 -15.42 28.35 17.14
C GLN A 752 -14.51 27.89 16.02
N VAL A 753 -13.42 28.62 15.84
CA VAL A 753 -12.36 28.32 14.88
C VAL A 753 -11.03 28.27 15.62
N THR A 754 -10.24 27.24 15.36
CA THR A 754 -8.89 27.08 15.90
C THR A 754 -7.95 26.60 14.79
N ILE A 755 -6.85 27.32 14.58
CA ILE A 755 -5.83 26.91 13.60
C ILE A 755 -4.74 26.10 14.33
N ILE A 756 -4.51 24.86 13.88
CA ILE A 756 -3.53 23.96 14.44
C ILE A 756 -2.30 23.94 13.51
N LYS A 757 -1.10 24.19 14.11
CA LYS A 757 0.21 24.19 13.40
C LYS A 757 0.20 25.07 12.13
N ASN A 758 -0.51 26.17 12.14
CA ASN A 758 -0.69 27.10 11.02
C ASN A 758 -1.21 26.49 9.70
N ARG A 759 -1.68 25.26 9.71
CA ARG A 759 -2.06 24.55 8.48
C ARG A 759 -3.34 23.73 8.57
N HIS A 760 -3.86 23.42 9.74
CA HIS A 760 -5.08 22.63 9.91
C HIS A 760 -6.14 23.50 10.56
N LEU A 761 -7.39 23.32 10.12
CA LEU A 761 -8.53 24.02 10.66
C LEU A 761 -9.33 23.07 11.57
N LYS A 762 -9.48 23.43 12.82
CA LYS A 762 -10.39 22.80 13.76
C LYS A 762 -11.54 23.73 14.02
N VAL A 763 -12.78 23.24 13.85
CA VAL A 763 -14.00 24.03 14.01
C VAL A 763 -14.98 23.33 14.94
N LEU A 764 -15.72 24.12 15.73
CA LEU A 764 -16.95 23.64 16.35
C LEU A 764 -18.10 24.08 15.46
N LEU A 765 -18.90 23.14 15.05
CA LEU A 765 -19.99 23.31 14.10
C LEU A 765 -21.31 23.03 14.81
N ARG A 766 -22.26 23.97 14.67
CA ARG A 766 -23.59 23.85 15.24
C ARG A 766 -24.60 23.58 14.13
N THR A 767 -25.43 22.58 14.32
CA THR A 767 -26.56 22.27 13.43
C THR A 767 -27.77 23.16 13.73
N LYS A 768 -28.83 23.05 12.91
CA LYS A 768 -30.10 23.75 13.11
C LYS A 768 -30.78 23.33 14.40
N ASP A 769 -30.62 22.09 14.85
CA ASP A 769 -31.18 21.54 16.06
C ASP A 769 -30.29 21.76 17.30
N ASN A 770 -29.32 22.68 17.21
CA ASN A 770 -28.37 23.03 18.27
C ASN A 770 -27.39 21.91 18.67
N THR A 771 -27.28 20.84 17.90
CA THR A 771 -26.24 19.84 18.11
C THR A 771 -24.89 20.45 17.74
N VAL A 772 -23.91 20.35 18.65
CA VAL A 772 -22.54 20.84 18.41
C VAL A 772 -21.63 19.65 18.14
N VAL A 773 -20.89 19.69 17.04
CA VAL A 773 -19.97 18.66 16.61
C VAL A 773 -18.61 19.27 16.25
N GLU A 774 -17.54 18.56 16.58
CA GLU A 774 -16.18 18.95 16.24
C GLU A 774 -15.87 18.55 14.79
N GLY A 775 -15.28 19.46 14.02
CA GLY A 775 -14.79 19.21 12.67
C GLY A 775 -13.30 19.51 12.54
N ILE A 776 -12.58 18.68 11.79
CA ILE A 776 -11.16 18.89 11.48
C ILE A 776 -10.96 18.82 9.97
N LYS A 777 -10.38 19.90 9.41
CA LYS A 777 -9.87 19.93 8.05
C LYS A 777 -8.36 19.96 8.09
N PHE A 778 -7.77 18.88 7.60
CA PHE A 778 -6.33 18.81 7.41
C PHE A 778 -5.91 19.64 6.19
N ARG A 779 -4.78 20.35 6.27
CA ARG A 779 -4.23 21.18 5.18
C ARG A 779 -5.24 22.18 4.64
N ALA A 780 -5.82 22.99 5.53
CA ALA A 780 -6.75 24.05 5.14
C ALA A 780 -6.01 25.13 4.32
N ASN A 781 -6.59 25.53 3.18
CA ASN A 781 -6.02 26.57 2.32
C ASN A 781 -6.07 27.95 2.99
N ALA A 782 -5.43 28.97 2.39
CA ALA A 782 -5.34 30.32 2.94
C ALA A 782 -6.73 30.92 3.21
N LYS A 783 -7.69 30.76 2.30
CA LYS A 783 -9.07 31.25 2.43
C LYS A 783 -9.83 30.56 3.58
N GLU A 784 -9.66 29.25 3.74
CA GLU A 784 -10.29 28.50 4.82
C GLU A 784 -9.70 28.87 6.18
N ARG A 785 -8.40 29.19 6.26
CA ARG A 785 -7.75 29.65 7.49
C ARG A 785 -8.18 31.05 7.96
N THR A 786 -8.78 31.87 7.08
CA THR A 786 -9.35 33.19 7.47
C THR A 786 -10.80 33.11 7.94
N MET A 787 -11.35 31.92 8.10
CA MET A 787 -12.71 31.71 8.58
C MET A 787 -12.89 32.25 10.00
N ILE A 788 -14.04 32.85 10.26
CA ILE A 788 -14.39 33.46 11.55
C ILE A 788 -15.64 32.80 12.15
N PRO A 789 -15.83 32.86 13.47
CA PRO A 789 -17.07 32.40 14.13
C PRO A 789 -18.32 33.14 13.63
N ASN A 790 -19.48 32.57 13.89
CA ASN A 790 -20.81 33.09 13.57
C ASN A 790 -21.15 33.22 12.09
N ILE A 791 -20.47 32.48 11.22
CA ILE A 791 -20.81 32.36 9.81
C ILE A 791 -21.49 31.02 9.51
N LYS A 792 -22.42 31.02 8.56
CA LYS A 792 -22.98 29.78 8.01
C LYS A 792 -22.03 29.23 6.99
N VAL A 793 -21.79 27.92 7.07
CA VAL A 793 -20.89 27.19 6.18
C VAL A 793 -21.57 25.96 5.61
N LYS A 794 -21.22 25.62 4.39
CA LYS A 794 -21.53 24.35 3.77
C LYS A 794 -20.28 23.47 3.87
N VAL A 795 -20.47 22.26 4.43
CA VAL A 795 -19.38 21.35 4.77
C VAL A 795 -19.60 20.01 4.08
N VAL A 796 -18.54 19.46 3.52
CA VAL A 796 -18.47 18.09 3.04
C VAL A 796 -17.52 17.32 3.95
N TYR A 797 -17.94 16.17 4.44
CA TYR A 797 -17.24 15.44 5.49
C TYR A 797 -17.47 13.94 5.47
N THR A 798 -16.56 13.19 6.12
CA THR A 798 -16.78 11.81 6.57
C THR A 798 -16.89 11.79 8.09
N LEU A 799 -17.60 10.79 8.64
CA LEU A 799 -17.71 10.60 10.08
C LEU A 799 -16.49 9.83 10.59
N GLY A 800 -15.79 10.38 11.56
CA GLY A 800 -14.67 9.76 12.24
C GLY A 800 -14.90 9.61 13.74
N ILE A 801 -14.21 8.66 14.35
CA ILE A 801 -14.17 8.51 15.81
C ILE A 801 -12.78 8.88 16.29
N ASP A 802 -12.70 9.96 17.09
CA ASP A 802 -11.46 10.32 17.77
C ASP A 802 -11.31 9.44 19.02
N ARG A 803 -10.20 8.69 19.06
CA ARG A 803 -9.82 7.77 20.14
C ARG A 803 -8.52 8.19 20.83
N PHE A 804 -8.10 9.42 20.61
CA PHE A 804 -6.87 9.94 21.24
C PHE A 804 -7.06 10.13 22.74
N PHE A 805 -8.25 10.53 23.16
CA PHE A 805 -8.61 10.69 24.59
C PHE A 805 -9.22 9.40 25.15
N ALA A 806 -9.34 9.32 26.48
CA ALA A 806 -9.92 8.17 27.18
C ALA A 806 -11.37 7.87 26.73
N ASN A 807 -12.12 8.90 26.32
CA ASN A 807 -13.47 8.76 25.79
C ASN A 807 -13.48 8.96 24.27
N GLU A 808 -14.14 8.04 23.54
CA GLU A 808 -14.38 8.20 22.11
C GLU A 808 -15.24 9.45 21.85
N ARG A 809 -14.92 10.19 20.80
CA ARG A 809 -15.66 11.37 20.37
C ARG A 809 -15.95 11.32 18.89
N LEU A 810 -17.15 11.76 18.49
CA LEU A 810 -17.44 11.98 17.09
C LEU A 810 -16.63 13.17 16.57
N VAL A 811 -16.04 13.01 15.39
CA VAL A 811 -15.33 14.08 14.69
C VAL A 811 -15.72 14.03 13.22
N LEU A 812 -16.04 15.19 12.63
CA LEU A 812 -16.22 15.34 11.20
C LEU A 812 -14.85 15.53 10.55
N GLN A 813 -14.43 14.58 9.71
CA GLN A 813 -13.24 14.76 8.88
C GLN A 813 -13.64 15.56 7.65
N ILE A 814 -13.35 16.85 7.66
CA ILE A 814 -13.81 17.78 6.64
C ILE A 814 -12.92 17.68 5.41
N SER A 815 -13.51 17.41 4.24
CA SER A 815 -12.84 17.50 2.96
C SER A 815 -12.96 18.90 2.35
N ASN A 816 -14.15 19.53 2.47
CA ASN A 816 -14.41 20.88 1.93
C ASN A 816 -15.29 21.68 2.89
N ILE A 817 -14.99 22.96 3.01
CA ILE A 817 -15.77 23.91 3.82
C ILE A 817 -15.76 25.28 3.14
N GLU A 818 -16.95 25.90 2.98
CA GLU A 818 -17.06 27.23 2.42
C GLU A 818 -18.24 27.99 3.04
N PRO A 819 -18.16 29.31 3.17
CA PRO A 819 -19.29 30.14 3.55
C PRO A 819 -20.47 29.97 2.58
N VAL A 820 -21.71 30.03 3.14
CA VAL A 820 -22.97 30.00 2.36
C VAL A 820 -23.31 31.39 1.87
#